data_67d179bf0a7e43ff7053d6caa814da05
#
_entry.id   67d179bf0a7e43ff7053d6caa814da05
#
_cell.length_a   1.000
_cell.length_b   1.000
_cell.length_c   1.000
_cell.angle_alpha   90.00
_cell.angle_beta   90.00
_cell.angle_gamma   90.00
#
_symmetry.space_group_name_H-M   'P 1'
#
loop_
_entity.id
_entity.type
_entity.pdbx_description
1 polymer ?
#
loop_
_entity_poly.entity_id
_entity_poly.type
_entity_poly.pdbx_seq_one_letter_code
_entity_poly.pdbx_strand_id
1 'polypeptide(L)'
;MKHFLSSVALLLPFIALSQKTALPEVKVVNQRNANPMELRELSVDILVVGQTAVTTMEMTFYNPNTRVMEGEFQFPLADGQQVSRFALDINGKMREGVVVDKALGRKAFEDIVRRGVDPGLLEKTEGNNFKARVYPMPAQGSRRVLIAFEQELRQKNGQDFYFLPIASALQLQKFKLRTEVVSRLVKADIENSLELDFKQTRNSYISELSKDNYSLNKNIALTFPKVEKPQVLTATKGNSSYLYGTMALGNTPQQTKNTPKKLGILWDVSHSAAQADKEKAFAFLNDYFSHIQNTEVTLNTFSIRTSEAINFEVKNGNWQSLKAYLQTLKYDGATDGNAMSFSPKCDEYLLFTDGIFNFGTKEFSVTEAVKQIKTPITVINNSTIANTAKMQYLAGATGGNFIDLTTLSTPEAVKAACYTPFQLLDYEVKKGKVKDLYPEKGTALSGETFTFAGKLLSDEATIVVSVGYPNKVVAQQEISFSKDNATSQSEYALLRRVWAEKQIAHLQRIGADQKQIDAVGRQYGIVTEGNSLIVLETVSDYLRYRITPPKELLQEYQKYLQQEEEDKKESVKESLEEVIEQSADQTKWWQTSYPKKVKNTKNNGSLPSQYVVDGDTLDIGYEIAEVAPTARVAHQEERVANVQVLSDKDISELKMDYAPQREATMVGAISSNAAMKRSESYTEDTPEAPTGSIALNAYNPDTPYLKVMEYADEAKALETYYKLKEEYGSTPSFYADVADYFFKKGNKEQAILVISNLAELGLDDPQLLRMLGYKLSSYKAKKEAVQVFRKVAELREEEPQSFRDLGLALADDAQYNEAVKTLYKVVTGLWSSRFGDVQLVTMNDINSLIARHKGINTSYIDKRLLKKEPVDVRVVLSWDTDNCDMDLWVTDPKNEKCYYSNKLTYLGGKISEDVTQGYGPEEFMLKKAVKGKYKVQVDYFGTSSQKQLMPVSLRIIFYTHYGTPQQKQQETTVRLSNAKEVIEVGTFEF
;
A
#
# COMPACT_ATOMS: atom_id res chain seq x y z
N MET A 1 43.55 -54.95 -32.83
CA MET A 1 42.64 -53.84 -33.35
C MET A 1 41.88 -53.30 -32.17
N LYS A 2 42.18 -52.06 -31.81
CA LYS A 2 41.76 -51.41 -30.53
C LYS A 2 40.37 -50.83 -30.67
N HIS A 3 39.49 -51.17 -29.72
CA HIS A 3 38.20 -50.52 -29.57
C HIS A 3 38.37 -49.18 -28.86
N PHE A 4 37.89 -48.10 -29.50
CA PHE A 4 37.68 -46.80 -28.90
C PHE A 4 36.26 -46.75 -28.35
N LEU A 5 36.14 -46.75 -27.03
CA LEU A 5 34.87 -46.41 -26.37
C LEU A 5 34.84 -44.90 -26.19
N SER A 6 33.95 -44.23 -26.92
CA SER A 6 33.61 -42.82 -26.74
C SER A 6 32.60 -42.69 -25.59
N SER A 7 33.02 -42.15 -24.47
CA SER A 7 32.12 -41.74 -23.38
C SER A 7 31.47 -40.44 -23.77
N VAL A 8 30.18 -40.49 -24.12
CA VAL A 8 29.32 -39.32 -24.27
C VAL A 8 28.88 -38.95 -22.85
N ALA A 9 29.47 -37.88 -22.30
CA ALA A 9 28.98 -37.23 -21.09
C ALA A 9 27.71 -36.49 -21.44
N LEU A 10 26.56 -36.97 -20.96
CA LEU A 10 25.28 -36.25 -20.98
C LEU A 10 25.46 -35.03 -20.07
N LEU A 11 25.67 -33.85 -20.67
CA LEU A 11 25.48 -32.58 -20.06
C LEU A 11 23.96 -32.37 -19.92
N LEU A 12 23.42 -32.74 -18.77
CA LEU A 12 22.10 -32.23 -18.34
C LEU A 12 22.25 -30.72 -18.15
N PRO A 13 21.38 -29.88 -18.80
CA PRO A 13 21.35 -28.50 -18.48
C PRO A 13 20.77 -28.37 -17.06
N PHE A 14 21.58 -27.90 -16.13
CA PHE A 14 21.08 -27.34 -14.89
C PHE A 14 20.16 -26.17 -15.27
N ILE A 15 18.87 -26.39 -15.27
CA ILE A 15 17.88 -25.32 -15.23
C ILE A 15 18.12 -24.66 -13.87
N ALA A 16 18.87 -23.57 -13.88
CA ALA A 16 18.97 -22.66 -12.75
C ALA A 16 17.58 -22.09 -12.53
N LEU A 17 16.82 -22.65 -11.59
CA LEU A 17 15.70 -22.00 -10.99
C LEU A 17 16.19 -20.63 -10.50
N SER A 18 15.78 -19.57 -11.17
CA SER A 18 16.02 -18.20 -10.74
C SER A 18 15.26 -17.97 -9.43
N GLN A 19 15.82 -18.47 -8.32
CA GLN A 19 15.38 -18.08 -6.99
C GLN A 19 15.77 -16.62 -6.81
N LYS A 20 14.77 -15.75 -6.59
CA LYS A 20 15.02 -14.34 -6.21
C LYS A 20 15.98 -14.35 -5.02
N THR A 21 16.99 -13.50 -5.06
CA THR A 21 17.97 -13.37 -3.97
C THR A 21 17.29 -12.77 -2.76
N ALA A 22 17.69 -13.17 -1.53
CA ALA A 22 17.25 -12.52 -0.29
C ALA A 22 17.93 -11.14 -0.09
N LEU A 23 18.79 -10.72 -1.00
CA LEU A 23 19.35 -9.38 -1.00
C LEU A 23 18.30 -8.40 -1.50
N PRO A 24 18.12 -7.26 -0.82
CA PRO A 24 17.16 -6.26 -1.27
C PRO A 24 17.61 -5.65 -2.59
N GLU A 25 16.69 -5.55 -3.52
CA GLU A 25 16.82 -4.61 -4.62
C GLU A 25 16.60 -3.20 -4.09
N VAL A 26 17.61 -2.34 -4.25
CA VAL A 26 17.47 -0.93 -3.91
C VAL A 26 17.06 -0.18 -5.13
N LYS A 27 15.81 0.23 -5.17
CA LYS A 27 15.32 1.17 -6.17
C LYS A 27 15.57 2.58 -5.67
N VAL A 28 16.27 3.36 -6.46
CA VAL A 28 16.25 4.80 -6.28
C VAL A 28 14.85 5.28 -6.63
N VAL A 29 14.18 5.88 -5.68
CA VAL A 29 12.82 6.36 -5.91
C VAL A 29 12.89 7.45 -6.98
N ASN A 30 12.45 7.07 -8.21
CA ASN A 30 12.01 7.93 -9.30
C ASN A 30 12.99 8.96 -9.89
N GLN A 31 14.14 8.49 -10.41
CA GLN A 31 14.98 9.39 -11.22
C GLN A 31 15.55 8.68 -12.46
N ARG A 32 15.13 9.12 -13.65
CA ARG A 32 15.51 8.54 -14.96
C ARG A 32 17.01 8.43 -15.21
N ASN A 33 17.87 9.19 -14.52
CA ASN A 33 19.30 9.25 -14.74
C ASN A 33 20.12 9.03 -13.45
N ALA A 34 19.55 8.42 -12.41
CA ALA A 34 20.31 8.13 -11.21
C ALA A 34 21.07 6.81 -11.35
N ASN A 35 22.33 6.81 -10.93
CA ASN A 35 23.07 5.58 -10.78
C ASN A 35 22.45 4.75 -9.64
N PRO A 36 22.35 3.42 -9.78
CA PRO A 36 21.82 2.56 -8.71
C PRO A 36 22.66 2.66 -7.44
N MET A 37 22.02 2.46 -6.29
CA MET A 37 22.72 2.33 -5.01
C MET A 37 23.59 1.08 -5.02
N GLU A 38 24.79 1.17 -4.43
CA GLU A 38 25.74 0.07 -4.37
C GLU A 38 25.73 -0.57 -2.98
N LEU A 39 25.48 -1.88 -2.88
CA LEU A 39 25.76 -2.63 -1.66
C LEU A 39 27.27 -2.88 -1.58
N ARG A 40 27.96 -2.22 -0.63
CA ARG A 40 29.41 -2.31 -0.47
C ARG A 40 29.85 -3.29 0.61
N GLU A 41 29.12 -3.34 1.72
CA GLU A 41 29.45 -4.24 2.83
C GLU A 41 28.20 -5.01 3.25
N LEU A 42 28.38 -6.29 3.57
CA LEU A 42 27.35 -7.17 4.07
C LEU A 42 27.90 -7.97 5.26
N SER A 43 27.23 -7.85 6.41
CA SER A 43 27.46 -8.69 7.57
C SER A 43 26.21 -9.52 7.84
N VAL A 44 26.37 -10.84 7.88
CA VAL A 44 25.28 -11.80 8.14
C VAL A 44 25.57 -12.51 9.46
N ASP A 45 24.64 -12.47 10.41
CA ASP A 45 24.66 -13.25 11.64
C ASP A 45 23.48 -14.22 11.63
N ILE A 46 23.78 -15.52 11.75
CA ILE A 46 22.78 -16.59 11.74
C ILE A 46 22.84 -17.30 13.09
N LEU A 47 21.74 -17.24 13.83
CA LEU A 47 21.56 -17.98 15.08
C LEU A 47 20.52 -19.09 14.84
N VAL A 48 20.94 -20.35 15.00
CA VAL A 48 20.07 -21.53 14.92
C VAL A 48 19.84 -22.09 16.32
N VAL A 49 18.57 -22.24 16.72
CA VAL A 49 18.18 -22.81 18.02
C VAL A 49 17.09 -23.85 17.77
N GLY A 50 17.42 -25.12 17.94
CA GLY A 50 16.53 -26.22 17.56
C GLY A 50 16.18 -26.19 16.07
N GLN A 51 14.90 -26.12 15.74
CA GLN A 51 14.41 -26.00 14.34
C GLN A 51 14.00 -24.57 13.96
N THR A 52 14.55 -23.58 14.64
CA THR A 52 14.30 -22.16 14.31
C THR A 52 15.62 -21.46 14.04
N ALA A 53 15.59 -20.46 13.17
CA ALA A 53 16.73 -19.62 12.87
C ALA A 53 16.36 -18.14 12.88
N VAL A 54 17.28 -17.32 13.37
CA VAL A 54 17.26 -15.86 13.21
C VAL A 54 18.40 -15.48 12.27
N THR A 55 18.06 -14.74 11.22
CA THR A 55 19.06 -14.17 10.32
C THR A 55 19.07 -12.66 10.52
N THR A 56 20.24 -12.11 10.86
CA THR A 56 20.44 -10.66 10.94
C THR A 56 21.38 -10.24 9.82
N MET A 57 20.96 -9.29 9.00
CA MET A 57 21.74 -8.74 7.91
C MET A 57 21.98 -7.25 8.18
N GLU A 58 23.24 -6.86 8.35
CA GLU A 58 23.68 -5.46 8.36
C GLU A 58 24.33 -5.15 7.02
N MET A 59 23.78 -4.15 6.33
CA MET A 59 24.13 -3.79 4.97
C MET A 59 24.58 -2.33 4.91
N THR A 60 25.72 -2.08 4.26
CA THR A 60 26.19 -0.71 3.98
C THR A 60 25.98 -0.39 2.50
N PHE A 61 25.04 0.50 2.25
CA PHE A 61 24.75 0.98 0.91
C PHE A 61 25.43 2.31 0.66
N TYR A 62 25.96 2.50 -0.54
CA TYR A 62 26.60 3.71 -1.01
C TYR A 62 25.77 4.38 -2.10
N ASN A 63 25.53 5.67 -1.97
CA ASN A 63 24.90 6.50 -2.98
C ASN A 63 25.97 7.11 -3.90
N PRO A 64 26.15 6.66 -5.17
CA PRO A 64 27.14 7.22 -6.07
C PRO A 64 26.73 8.57 -6.67
N ASN A 65 25.49 9.01 -6.41
CA ASN A 65 24.98 10.26 -6.98
C ASN A 65 25.44 11.48 -6.17
N THR A 66 25.51 12.63 -6.83
CA THR A 66 25.97 13.90 -6.23
C THR A 66 24.90 14.61 -5.39
N ARG A 67 23.75 13.97 -5.18
CA ARG A 67 22.62 14.50 -4.40
C ARG A 67 22.10 13.50 -3.39
N VAL A 68 21.46 14.02 -2.36
CA VAL A 68 20.74 13.22 -1.36
C VAL A 68 19.53 12.57 -2.03
N MET A 69 19.26 11.31 -1.67
CA MET A 69 18.19 10.52 -2.27
C MET A 69 17.41 9.73 -1.23
N GLU A 70 16.20 9.31 -1.57
CA GLU A 70 15.45 8.30 -0.83
C GLU A 70 15.74 6.91 -1.44
N GLY A 71 16.09 5.95 -0.60
CA GLY A 71 16.25 4.55 -0.98
C GLY A 71 15.00 3.75 -0.63
N GLU A 72 14.47 3.02 -1.61
CA GLU A 72 13.42 2.03 -1.40
C GLU A 72 14.00 0.63 -1.55
N PHE A 73 13.85 -0.18 -0.51
CA PHE A 73 14.36 -1.54 -0.43
C PHE A 73 13.19 -2.51 -0.47
N GLN A 74 13.20 -3.47 -1.37
CA GLN A 74 12.20 -4.52 -1.43
C GLN A 74 12.82 -5.85 -1.02
N PHE A 75 12.21 -6.50 -0.03
CA PHE A 75 12.64 -7.79 0.51
C PHE A 75 11.52 -8.82 0.30
N PRO A 76 11.58 -9.62 -0.76
CA PRO A 76 10.68 -10.75 -0.91
C PRO A 76 11.12 -11.86 0.03
N LEU A 77 10.42 -12.03 1.15
CA LEU A 77 10.67 -13.11 2.08
C LEU A 77 9.86 -14.35 1.69
N ALA A 78 10.44 -15.52 1.91
CA ALA A 78 9.73 -16.78 1.71
C ALA A 78 8.59 -16.95 2.74
N ASP A 79 7.62 -17.82 2.41
CA ASP A 79 6.57 -18.16 3.36
C ASP A 79 7.17 -18.72 4.66
N GLY A 80 6.61 -18.30 5.80
CA GLY A 80 7.13 -18.63 7.13
C GLY A 80 8.33 -17.79 7.60
N GLN A 81 8.83 -16.84 6.79
CA GLN A 81 9.82 -15.86 7.22
C GLN A 81 9.12 -14.57 7.68
N GLN A 82 9.48 -14.05 8.85
CA GLN A 82 8.89 -12.83 9.43
C GLN A 82 9.98 -11.87 9.86
N VAL A 83 9.82 -10.58 9.49
CA VAL A 83 10.74 -9.53 9.94
C VAL A 83 10.51 -9.25 11.42
N SER A 84 11.58 -9.30 12.20
CA SER A 84 11.58 -9.08 13.65
C SER A 84 12.37 -7.84 14.08
N ARG A 85 13.30 -7.35 13.24
CA ARG A 85 14.09 -6.14 13.54
C ARG A 85 14.33 -5.34 12.26
N PHE A 86 14.31 -4.04 12.44
CA PHE A 86 14.77 -3.06 11.47
C PHE A 86 15.49 -1.96 12.22
N ALA A 87 16.70 -1.63 11.83
CA ALA A 87 17.45 -0.55 12.44
C ALA A 87 18.18 0.27 11.38
N LEU A 88 18.41 1.54 11.69
CA LEU A 88 19.05 2.49 10.81
C LEU A 88 20.21 3.15 11.55
N ASP A 89 21.32 3.37 10.85
CA ASP A 89 22.41 4.18 11.39
C ASP A 89 21.98 5.65 11.45
N ILE A 90 21.94 6.19 12.67
CA ILE A 90 21.69 7.60 12.93
C ILE A 90 22.91 8.13 13.70
N ASN A 91 23.66 9.04 13.08
CA ASN A 91 24.84 9.66 13.66
C ASN A 91 25.89 8.62 14.16
N GLY A 92 26.10 7.53 13.39
CA GLY A 92 27.07 6.49 13.70
C GLY A 92 26.60 5.43 14.70
N LYS A 93 25.33 5.51 15.17
CA LYS A 93 24.71 4.53 16.09
C LYS A 93 23.53 3.85 15.40
N MET A 94 23.47 2.53 15.48
CA MET A 94 22.29 1.79 15.02
C MET A 94 21.13 2.02 15.98
N ARG A 95 20.06 2.61 15.47
CA ARG A 95 18.81 2.83 16.22
C ARG A 95 17.76 1.83 15.79
N GLU A 96 17.20 1.13 16.77
CA GLU A 96 16.16 0.12 16.56
C GLU A 96 14.82 0.76 16.20
N GLY A 97 14.14 0.18 15.22
CA GLY A 97 12.76 0.50 14.90
C GLY A 97 11.80 -0.02 15.97
N VAL A 98 10.69 0.69 16.11
CA VAL A 98 9.59 0.29 16.99
C VAL A 98 8.36 -0.04 16.15
N VAL A 99 7.58 -1.03 16.62
CA VAL A 99 6.35 -1.45 15.92
C VAL A 99 5.24 -0.44 16.22
N VAL A 100 4.67 0.10 15.15
CA VAL A 100 3.58 1.08 15.19
C VAL A 100 2.46 0.65 14.26
N ASP A 101 1.31 1.29 14.37
CA ASP A 101 0.26 1.20 13.37
C ASP A 101 0.79 1.66 11.98
N LYS A 102 0.40 0.97 10.92
CA LYS A 102 0.95 1.18 9.57
C LYS A 102 0.69 2.60 9.04
N ALA A 103 -0.53 3.12 9.23
CA ALA A 103 -0.88 4.47 8.80
C ALA A 103 -0.11 5.52 9.59
N LEU A 104 0.00 5.34 10.91
CA LEU A 104 0.79 6.22 11.78
C LEU A 104 2.27 6.22 11.40
N GLY A 105 2.84 5.04 11.09
CA GLY A 105 4.22 4.90 10.63
C GLY A 105 4.48 5.67 9.32
N ARG A 106 3.58 5.55 8.34
CA ARG A 106 3.64 6.29 7.07
C ARG A 106 3.56 7.79 7.28
N LYS A 107 2.59 8.25 8.06
CA LYS A 107 2.43 9.67 8.40
C LYS A 107 3.70 10.23 9.00
N ALA A 108 4.21 9.59 10.05
CA ALA A 108 5.42 10.05 10.74
C ALA A 108 6.62 10.09 9.78
N PHE A 109 6.83 9.05 8.97
CA PHE A 109 7.90 8.99 8.00
C PHE A 109 7.82 10.15 6.99
N GLU A 110 6.68 10.36 6.36
CA GLU A 110 6.53 11.38 5.30
C GLU A 110 6.64 12.80 5.83
N ASP A 111 6.05 13.09 6.98
CA ASP A 111 6.16 14.40 7.61
C ASP A 111 7.62 14.72 8.02
N ILE A 112 8.37 13.71 8.44
CA ILE A 112 9.77 13.88 8.88
C ILE A 112 10.70 14.03 7.67
N VAL A 113 10.50 13.25 6.60
CA VAL A 113 11.25 13.40 5.33
C VAL A 113 11.11 14.81 4.77
N ARG A 114 9.90 15.39 4.84
CA ARG A 114 9.66 16.79 4.39
C ARG A 114 10.44 17.82 5.20
N ARG A 115 10.77 17.51 6.44
CA ARG A 115 11.61 18.38 7.31
C ARG A 115 13.10 18.16 7.11
N GLY A 116 13.50 17.23 6.21
CA GLY A 116 14.90 16.91 5.96
C GLY A 116 15.61 16.13 7.05
N VAL A 117 14.84 15.48 7.94
CA VAL A 117 15.34 14.65 9.05
C VAL A 117 15.38 13.16 8.64
N ASP A 118 16.09 12.34 9.40
CA ASP A 118 16.47 10.96 9.08
C ASP A 118 15.48 9.87 9.56
N PRO A 119 14.32 9.59 8.91
CA PRO A 119 13.48 8.47 9.28
C PRO A 119 13.82 7.19 8.51
N GLY A 120 13.46 6.04 9.10
CA GLY A 120 13.38 4.75 8.42
C GLY A 120 12.04 4.10 8.67
N LEU A 121 11.41 3.54 7.62
CA LEU A 121 10.13 2.86 7.71
C LEU A 121 10.22 1.50 7.03
N LEU A 122 9.79 0.43 7.71
CA LEU A 122 9.65 -0.91 7.13
C LEU A 122 8.22 -1.39 7.30
N GLU A 123 7.60 -1.78 6.21
CA GLU A 123 6.22 -2.24 6.12
C GLU A 123 6.12 -3.60 5.45
N LYS A 124 5.16 -4.41 5.89
CA LYS A 124 4.69 -5.56 5.13
C LYS A 124 3.63 -5.09 4.13
N THR A 125 3.82 -5.42 2.85
CA THR A 125 2.78 -5.29 1.82
C THR A 125 2.04 -6.62 1.64
N GLU A 126 0.95 -6.63 0.91
CA GLU A 126 0.28 -7.89 0.59
C GLU A 126 1.24 -8.86 -0.11
N GLY A 127 1.10 -10.14 0.17
CA GLY A 127 1.90 -11.19 -0.45
C GLY A 127 3.26 -11.48 0.18
N ASN A 128 3.41 -11.31 1.49
CA ASN A 128 4.64 -11.54 2.26
C ASN A 128 5.88 -10.80 1.73
N ASN A 129 5.66 -9.65 1.12
CA ASN A 129 6.70 -8.77 0.63
C ASN A 129 6.92 -7.64 1.65
N PHE A 130 8.18 -7.30 1.91
CA PHE A 130 8.55 -6.24 2.83
C PHE A 130 9.21 -5.09 2.07
N LYS A 131 8.77 -3.89 2.35
CA LYS A 131 9.26 -2.65 1.76
C LYS A 131 9.84 -1.77 2.84
N ALA A 132 11.13 -1.43 2.73
CA ALA A 132 11.75 -0.44 3.61
C ALA A 132 12.04 0.84 2.83
N ARG A 133 11.75 1.98 3.43
CA ARG A 133 12.10 3.32 2.95
C ARG A 133 13.10 3.93 3.90
N VAL A 134 14.17 4.47 3.36
CA VAL A 134 15.28 5.07 4.13
C VAL A 134 15.64 6.42 3.53
N TYR A 135 15.64 7.45 4.36
CA TYR A 135 16.04 8.79 4.00
C TYR A 135 16.88 9.41 5.15
N PRO A 136 17.88 10.26 4.86
CA PRO A 136 18.49 10.47 3.56
C PRO A 136 19.51 9.36 3.23
N MET A 137 19.69 9.09 1.93
CA MET A 137 20.89 8.44 1.41
C MET A 137 21.86 9.54 1.03
N PRO A 138 22.92 9.81 1.81
CA PRO A 138 23.78 10.98 1.61
C PRO A 138 24.42 11.01 0.23
N ALA A 139 24.58 12.20 -0.35
CA ALA A 139 25.28 12.38 -1.63
C ALA A 139 26.72 11.85 -1.53
N GLN A 140 27.12 10.94 -2.43
CA GLN A 140 28.45 10.30 -2.43
C GLN A 140 28.83 9.73 -1.05
N GLY A 141 27.84 9.29 -0.30
CA GLY A 141 27.97 8.80 1.08
C GLY A 141 27.34 7.43 1.28
N SER A 142 27.58 6.87 2.46
CA SER A 142 27.08 5.54 2.83
C SER A 142 26.05 5.60 3.95
N ARG A 143 25.13 4.62 3.96
CA ARG A 143 24.14 4.41 5.02
C ARG A 143 24.11 2.94 5.43
N ARG A 144 24.12 2.65 6.73
CA ARG A 144 23.96 1.30 7.25
C ARG A 144 22.50 1.04 7.58
N VAL A 145 22.02 -0.11 7.14
CA VAL A 145 20.65 -0.61 7.37
C VAL A 145 20.76 -2.02 7.93
N LEU A 146 20.04 -2.30 9.00
CA LEU A 146 19.94 -3.63 9.59
C LEU A 146 18.52 -4.17 9.46
N ILE A 147 18.40 -5.40 9.01
CA ILE A 147 17.16 -6.17 9.03
C ILE A 147 17.42 -7.53 9.68
N ALA A 148 16.48 -7.99 10.50
CA ALA A 148 16.51 -9.38 10.95
C ALA A 148 15.14 -10.03 10.70
N PHE A 149 15.16 -11.31 10.37
CA PHE A 149 13.98 -12.14 10.19
C PHE A 149 14.16 -13.51 10.81
N GLU A 150 13.05 -14.11 11.16
CA GLU A 150 12.99 -15.42 11.78
C GLU A 150 12.32 -16.42 10.84
N GLN A 151 12.71 -17.68 10.95
CA GLN A 151 12.14 -18.78 10.16
C GLN A 151 12.22 -20.10 10.91
N GLU A 152 11.28 -21.00 10.64
CA GLU A 152 11.47 -22.41 10.94
C GLU A 152 12.36 -23.06 9.86
N LEU A 153 13.22 -24.03 10.25
CA LEU A 153 14.05 -24.75 9.29
C LEU A 153 13.17 -25.61 8.39
N ARG A 154 13.50 -25.62 7.10
CA ARG A 154 12.84 -26.49 6.13
C ARG A 154 13.40 -27.91 6.25
N GLN A 155 12.62 -28.88 5.81
CA GLN A 155 13.08 -30.24 5.68
C GLN A 155 13.39 -30.61 4.23
N LYS A 156 14.53 -31.29 4.04
CA LYS A 156 14.94 -31.83 2.75
C LYS A 156 15.53 -33.22 2.98
N ASN A 157 14.95 -34.24 2.35
CA ASN A 157 15.37 -35.63 2.49
C ASN A 157 15.45 -36.10 3.95
N GLY A 158 14.52 -35.63 4.80
CA GLY A 158 14.49 -36.00 6.22
C GLY A 158 15.52 -35.28 7.11
N GLN A 159 16.26 -34.34 6.58
CA GLN A 159 17.19 -33.51 7.34
C GLN A 159 16.69 -32.06 7.42
N ASP A 160 16.94 -31.40 8.54
CA ASP A 160 16.63 -29.98 8.68
C ASP A 160 17.63 -29.17 7.85
N PHE A 161 17.09 -28.13 7.18
CA PHE A 161 17.84 -27.37 6.19
C PHE A 161 17.59 -25.86 6.35
N TYR A 162 18.66 -25.13 6.57
CA TYR A 162 18.67 -23.67 6.50
C TYR A 162 19.18 -23.21 5.13
N PHE A 163 18.51 -22.21 4.55
CA PHE A 163 18.91 -21.68 3.25
C PHE A 163 18.70 -20.17 3.18
N LEU A 164 19.75 -19.45 2.81
CA LEU A 164 19.73 -18.01 2.55
C LEU A 164 20.24 -17.74 1.12
N PRO A 165 19.36 -17.39 0.17
CA PRO A 165 19.72 -17.15 -1.23
C PRO A 165 20.32 -15.75 -1.39
N ILE A 166 21.65 -15.61 -1.21
CA ILE A 166 22.38 -14.35 -1.38
C ILE A 166 23.31 -14.35 -2.60
N ALA A 167 23.40 -15.47 -3.32
CA ALA A 167 24.24 -15.53 -4.52
C ALA A 167 23.82 -14.48 -5.56
N SER A 168 24.77 -13.67 -5.99
CA SER A 168 24.58 -12.60 -6.95
C SER A 168 25.88 -12.27 -7.67
N ALA A 169 25.85 -11.43 -8.70
CA ALA A 169 27.03 -10.94 -9.38
C ALA A 169 27.74 -9.78 -8.62
N LEU A 170 27.37 -9.50 -7.38
CA LEU A 170 27.89 -8.39 -6.60
C LEU A 170 29.32 -8.69 -6.11
N GLN A 171 30.17 -7.66 -6.19
CA GLN A 171 31.48 -7.62 -5.57
C GLN A 171 31.42 -6.73 -4.34
N LEU A 172 31.53 -7.32 -3.16
CA LEU A 172 31.48 -6.61 -1.89
C LEU A 172 32.87 -6.16 -1.47
N GLN A 173 32.99 -4.94 -0.96
CA GLN A 173 34.23 -4.47 -0.32
C GLN A 173 34.53 -5.29 0.94
N LYS A 174 33.47 -5.63 1.69
CA LYS A 174 33.58 -6.44 2.90
C LYS A 174 32.42 -7.40 3.07
N PHE A 175 32.73 -8.65 3.32
CA PHE A 175 31.75 -9.68 3.67
C PHE A 175 32.10 -10.30 5.01
N LYS A 176 31.15 -10.34 5.93
CA LYS A 176 31.26 -11.04 7.21
C LYS A 176 30.11 -12.02 7.35
N LEU A 177 30.42 -13.21 7.84
CA LEU A 177 29.42 -14.20 8.20
C LEU A 177 29.77 -14.76 9.58
N ARG A 178 28.82 -14.70 10.51
CA ARG A 178 28.87 -15.42 11.77
C ARG A 178 27.70 -16.39 11.81
N THR A 179 27.95 -17.62 12.13
CA THR A 179 26.92 -18.64 12.29
C THR A 179 27.07 -19.28 13.65
N GLU A 180 26.01 -19.28 14.44
CA GLU A 180 25.95 -19.95 15.73
C GLU A 180 24.81 -20.96 15.74
N VAL A 181 25.13 -22.21 16.01
CA VAL A 181 24.16 -23.30 16.15
C VAL A 181 24.15 -23.73 17.61
N VAL A 182 23.09 -23.39 18.32
CA VAL A 182 22.87 -23.81 19.71
C VAL A 182 22.38 -25.25 19.68
N SER A 183 23.26 -26.18 20.07
CA SER A 183 22.95 -27.59 20.11
C SER A 183 23.41 -28.15 21.44
N ARG A 184 22.51 -28.84 22.12
CA ARG A 184 22.82 -29.62 23.32
C ARG A 184 23.28 -31.04 22.97
N LEU A 185 23.36 -31.38 21.69
CA LEU A 185 23.78 -32.69 21.17
C LEU A 185 25.27 -32.74 20.90
N VAL A 186 25.88 -33.86 21.16
CA VAL A 186 27.34 -34.12 21.29
C VAL A 186 28.08 -34.11 19.94
N LYS A 187 27.58 -33.75 18.87
CA LYS A 187 28.29 -33.46 17.61
C LYS A 187 27.27 -33.15 16.52
N ALA A 188 27.21 -31.95 16.08
CA ALA A 188 26.40 -31.63 14.90
C ALA A 188 27.34 -31.72 13.68
N ASP A 189 27.22 -32.77 12.88
CA ASP A 189 27.79 -32.80 11.53
C ASP A 189 26.97 -31.80 10.68
N ILE A 190 27.46 -30.56 10.66
CA ILE A 190 26.81 -29.46 9.90
C ILE A 190 27.45 -29.42 8.53
N GLU A 191 26.74 -29.93 7.54
CA GLU A 191 27.15 -29.73 6.15
C GLU A 191 26.83 -28.28 5.72
N ASN A 192 27.79 -27.66 5.03
CA ASN A 192 27.63 -26.26 4.61
C ASN A 192 28.19 -25.97 3.22
N SER A 193 27.64 -24.94 2.55
CA SER A 193 28.00 -24.57 1.17
C SER A 193 29.26 -23.71 1.05
N LEU A 194 29.73 -23.12 2.16
CA LEU A 194 30.83 -22.14 2.18
C LEU A 194 32.13 -22.67 2.85
N GLU A 195 32.20 -23.98 3.14
CA GLU A 195 33.33 -24.59 3.81
C GLU A 195 33.64 -23.94 5.18
N LEU A 196 32.59 -23.65 5.96
CA LEU A 196 32.70 -23.03 7.27
C LEU A 196 33.28 -24.01 8.27
N ASP A 197 34.24 -23.53 9.08
CA ASP A 197 34.83 -24.30 10.19
C ASP A 197 34.07 -23.97 11.49
N PHE A 198 33.35 -24.96 12.04
CA PHE A 198 32.59 -24.82 13.27
C PHE A 198 33.42 -25.23 14.49
N LYS A 199 33.62 -24.29 15.40
CA LYS A 199 34.30 -24.51 16.68
C LYS A 199 33.27 -24.73 17.78
N GLN A 200 33.41 -25.80 18.54
CA GLN A 200 32.51 -26.10 19.66
C GLN A 200 32.80 -25.20 20.85
N THR A 201 31.74 -24.62 21.40
CA THR A 201 31.70 -23.94 22.69
C THR A 201 30.96 -24.80 23.69
N ARG A 202 30.63 -24.28 24.90
CA ARG A 202 29.91 -25.10 25.92
C ARG A 202 28.54 -25.63 25.41
N ASN A 203 27.78 -24.80 24.71
CA ASN A 203 26.39 -25.10 24.30
C ASN A 203 26.11 -24.80 22.82
N SER A 204 27.11 -24.39 22.05
CA SER A 204 26.92 -24.04 20.64
C SER A 204 28.12 -24.35 19.79
N TYR A 205 27.91 -24.41 18.49
CA TYR A 205 28.92 -24.46 17.44
C TYR A 205 28.97 -23.12 16.75
N ILE A 206 30.12 -22.46 16.68
CA ILE A 206 30.30 -21.13 16.10
C ILE A 206 31.28 -21.20 14.95
N SER A 207 30.95 -20.59 13.83
CA SER A 207 31.83 -20.33 12.71
C SER A 207 31.81 -18.85 12.36
N GLU A 208 32.97 -18.29 12.05
CA GLU A 208 33.15 -16.89 11.64
C GLU A 208 33.99 -16.84 10.35
N LEU A 209 33.50 -16.08 9.38
CA LEU A 209 34.16 -15.82 8.11
C LEU A 209 34.22 -14.32 7.88
N SER A 210 35.40 -13.78 7.56
CA SER A 210 35.55 -12.38 7.14
C SER A 210 36.41 -12.34 5.88
N LYS A 211 35.91 -11.66 4.84
CA LYS A 211 36.57 -11.54 3.53
C LYS A 211 36.46 -10.09 3.06
N ASP A 212 37.55 -9.58 2.50
CA ASP A 212 37.63 -8.32 1.79
C ASP A 212 37.56 -8.59 0.28
N ASN A 213 36.97 -7.68 -0.50
CA ASN A 213 36.79 -7.79 -1.94
C ASN A 213 36.18 -9.15 -2.37
N TYR A 214 35.07 -9.51 -1.76
CA TYR A 214 34.46 -10.84 -1.88
C TYR A 214 33.39 -10.87 -2.99
N SER A 215 33.48 -11.86 -3.88
CA SER A 215 32.46 -12.13 -4.89
C SER A 215 31.36 -12.99 -4.29
N LEU A 216 30.12 -12.46 -4.25
CA LEU A 216 28.97 -13.09 -3.60
C LEU A 216 28.29 -14.11 -4.53
N ASN A 217 29.01 -15.14 -4.95
CA ASN A 217 28.60 -16.12 -5.96
C ASN A 217 27.98 -17.40 -5.39
N LYS A 218 27.89 -17.55 -4.07
CA LYS A 218 27.34 -18.75 -3.39
C LYS A 218 26.22 -18.34 -2.41
N ASN A 219 25.20 -19.18 -2.32
CA ASN A 219 24.17 -19.10 -1.28
C ASN A 219 24.71 -19.68 0.04
N ILE A 220 24.12 -19.28 1.16
CA ILE A 220 24.41 -19.91 2.46
C ILE A 220 23.40 -21.04 2.66
N ALA A 221 23.91 -22.26 2.73
CA ALA A 221 23.12 -23.45 3.00
C ALA A 221 23.76 -24.24 4.15
N LEU A 222 22.95 -24.65 5.12
CA LEU A 222 23.33 -25.49 6.24
C LEU A 222 22.37 -26.66 6.31
N THR A 223 22.89 -27.87 6.42
CA THR A 223 22.12 -29.10 6.63
C THR A 223 22.43 -29.67 8.00
N PHE A 224 21.40 -30.02 8.74
CA PHE A 224 21.49 -30.53 10.10
C PHE A 224 21.11 -32.01 10.15
N PRO A 225 21.63 -32.79 11.11
CA PRO A 225 21.26 -34.17 11.28
C PRO A 225 19.74 -34.36 11.53
N LYS A 226 19.20 -35.48 11.12
CA LYS A 226 17.80 -35.82 11.34
C LYS A 226 17.46 -35.85 12.82
N VAL A 227 16.30 -35.26 13.17
CA VAL A 227 15.75 -35.29 14.53
C VAL A 227 15.06 -36.63 14.75
N GLU A 228 15.67 -37.52 15.52
CA GLU A 228 15.10 -38.85 15.84
C GLU A 228 14.28 -38.86 17.12
N LYS A 229 14.54 -37.93 18.04
CA LYS A 229 13.88 -37.84 19.35
C LYS A 229 13.25 -36.46 19.54
N PRO A 230 12.15 -36.36 20.32
CA PRO A 230 11.59 -35.05 20.68
C PRO A 230 12.67 -34.15 21.25
N GLN A 231 12.78 -32.94 20.67
CA GLN A 231 13.61 -31.88 21.24
C GLN A 231 12.73 -30.92 21.97
N VAL A 232 13.15 -30.48 23.14
CA VAL A 232 12.43 -29.55 23.98
C VAL A 232 13.34 -28.40 24.37
N LEU A 233 12.85 -27.21 24.21
CA LEU A 233 13.48 -25.96 24.61
C LEU A 233 12.52 -25.20 25.52
N THR A 234 13.04 -24.65 26.59
CA THR A 234 12.30 -23.73 27.46
C THR A 234 13.14 -22.48 27.67
N ALA A 235 12.47 -21.34 27.73
CA ALA A 235 13.15 -20.08 27.99
C ALA A 235 12.35 -19.28 29.02
N THR A 236 13.03 -18.84 30.07
CA THR A 236 12.40 -18.18 31.22
C THR A 236 13.03 -16.81 31.47
N LYS A 237 12.17 -15.79 31.69
CA LYS A 237 12.58 -14.46 32.13
C LYS A 237 11.54 -13.90 33.08
N GLY A 238 11.92 -13.68 34.33
CA GLY A 238 10.99 -13.29 35.39
C GLY A 238 9.88 -14.33 35.54
N ASN A 239 8.63 -13.91 35.48
CA ASN A 239 7.47 -14.79 35.59
C ASN A 239 6.99 -15.41 34.27
N SER A 240 7.65 -15.12 33.15
CA SER A 240 7.25 -15.59 31.82
C SER A 240 8.15 -16.71 31.36
N SER A 241 7.57 -17.86 31.01
CA SER A 241 8.27 -19.01 30.45
C SER A 241 7.57 -19.47 29.18
N TYR A 242 8.36 -19.66 28.12
CA TYR A 242 7.91 -20.20 26.85
C TYR A 242 8.52 -21.58 26.65
N LEU A 243 7.76 -22.46 26.05
CA LEU A 243 8.21 -23.78 25.62
C LEU A 243 8.15 -23.89 24.11
N TYR A 244 9.07 -24.67 23.57
CA TYR A 244 9.09 -25.08 22.17
C TYR A 244 9.44 -26.56 22.12
N GLY A 245 8.66 -27.32 21.38
CA GLY A 245 8.85 -28.76 21.24
C GLY A 245 8.85 -29.17 19.79
N THR A 246 9.65 -30.19 19.47
CA THR A 246 9.66 -30.85 18.18
C THR A 246 9.35 -32.34 18.34
N MET A 247 8.64 -32.90 17.37
CA MET A 247 8.28 -34.31 17.32
C MET A 247 8.52 -34.85 15.91
N ALA A 248 9.25 -35.98 15.79
CA ALA A 248 9.37 -36.66 14.51
C ALA A 248 8.07 -37.41 14.22
N LEU A 249 7.52 -37.20 13.01
CA LEU A 249 6.26 -37.84 12.59
C LEU A 249 6.45 -39.24 12.04
N GLY A 250 7.67 -39.60 11.65
CA GLY A 250 8.00 -40.90 11.08
C GLY A 250 7.32 -41.16 9.73
N ASN A 251 7.26 -42.44 9.33
CA ASN A 251 6.51 -42.80 8.12
C ASN A 251 5.02 -42.75 8.39
N THR A 252 4.35 -41.70 7.96
CA THR A 252 2.90 -41.58 8.06
C THR A 252 2.20 -42.44 7.02
N PRO A 253 1.33 -43.40 7.41
CA PRO A 253 0.56 -44.19 6.46
C PRO A 253 -0.32 -43.24 5.65
N GLN A 254 -0.41 -43.44 4.35
CA GLN A 254 -1.26 -42.59 3.48
C GLN A 254 -2.73 -43.04 3.57
N GLN A 255 -3.63 -42.10 3.73
CA GLN A 255 -5.06 -42.35 3.62
C GLN A 255 -5.60 -41.65 2.40
N THR A 256 -6.03 -42.40 1.39
CA THR A 256 -6.57 -41.87 0.14
C THR A 256 -7.88 -41.13 0.36
N LYS A 257 -8.08 -40.01 -0.32
CA LYS A 257 -9.39 -39.36 -0.46
C LYS A 257 -10.23 -40.11 -1.51
N ASN A 258 -11.53 -39.90 -1.44
CA ASN A 258 -12.42 -40.31 -2.55
C ASN A 258 -12.08 -39.47 -3.79
N THR A 259 -11.95 -40.12 -4.92
CA THR A 259 -11.73 -39.44 -6.19
C THR A 259 -12.98 -38.65 -6.59
N PRO A 260 -12.88 -37.34 -6.89
CA PRO A 260 -14.04 -36.54 -7.29
C PRO A 260 -14.53 -36.98 -8.65
N LYS A 261 -15.84 -37.29 -8.76
CA LYS A 261 -16.51 -37.59 -10.05
C LYS A 261 -16.80 -36.31 -10.83
N LYS A 262 -17.07 -35.21 -10.10
CA LYS A 262 -17.30 -33.87 -10.64
C LYS A 262 -16.36 -32.89 -9.95
N LEU A 263 -15.37 -32.46 -10.70
CA LEU A 263 -14.35 -31.52 -10.24
C LEU A 263 -14.61 -30.12 -10.75
N GLY A 264 -14.72 -29.14 -9.85
CA GLY A 264 -14.71 -27.74 -10.22
C GLY A 264 -13.27 -27.24 -10.33
N ILE A 265 -12.97 -26.44 -11.36
CA ILE A 265 -11.73 -25.67 -11.43
C ILE A 265 -12.09 -24.20 -11.53
N LEU A 266 -11.62 -23.41 -10.59
CA LEU A 266 -11.62 -21.96 -10.64
C LEU A 266 -10.21 -21.50 -10.95
N TRP A 267 -10.06 -20.78 -12.08
CA TRP A 267 -8.77 -20.36 -12.58
C TRP A 267 -8.70 -18.84 -12.63
N ASP A 268 -7.80 -18.27 -11.84
CA ASP A 268 -7.54 -16.84 -11.79
C ASP A 268 -6.90 -16.38 -13.11
N VAL A 269 -7.50 -15.38 -13.75
CA VAL A 269 -7.02 -14.76 -15.00
C VAL A 269 -6.78 -13.25 -14.81
N SER A 270 -6.54 -12.80 -13.59
CA SER A 270 -6.14 -11.44 -13.30
C SER A 270 -4.77 -11.09 -13.89
N HIS A 271 -4.40 -9.83 -13.80
CA HIS A 271 -3.08 -9.37 -14.26
C HIS A 271 -1.92 -10.02 -13.49
N SER A 272 -2.02 -10.16 -12.17
CA SER A 272 -0.99 -10.82 -11.34
C SER A 272 -0.82 -12.28 -11.70
N ALA A 273 -1.93 -12.99 -12.00
CA ALA A 273 -1.90 -14.40 -12.41
C ALA A 273 -1.17 -14.63 -13.75
N ALA A 274 -0.97 -13.58 -14.56
CA ALA A 274 -0.13 -13.68 -15.76
C ALA A 274 1.33 -14.03 -15.43
N GLN A 275 1.83 -13.62 -14.28
CA GLN A 275 3.21 -13.82 -13.81
C GLN A 275 3.38 -15.10 -12.99
N ALA A 276 2.29 -15.80 -12.66
CA ALA A 276 2.33 -17.06 -11.92
C ALA A 276 2.99 -18.18 -12.74
N ASP A 277 3.64 -19.14 -12.06
CA ASP A 277 4.30 -20.28 -12.69
C ASP A 277 3.30 -21.29 -13.25
N LYS A 278 2.90 -21.09 -14.51
CA LYS A 278 1.92 -21.95 -15.22
C LYS A 278 2.48 -23.33 -15.50
N GLU A 279 3.78 -23.47 -15.71
CA GLU A 279 4.41 -24.77 -15.99
C GLU A 279 4.30 -25.69 -14.78
N LYS A 280 4.53 -25.15 -13.56
CA LYS A 280 4.29 -25.93 -12.33
C LYS A 280 2.83 -26.29 -12.13
N ALA A 281 1.90 -25.36 -12.42
CA ALA A 281 0.47 -25.66 -12.35
C ALA A 281 0.06 -26.77 -13.35
N PHE A 282 0.60 -26.74 -14.59
CA PHE A 282 0.33 -27.79 -15.59
C PHE A 282 1.00 -29.11 -15.22
N ALA A 283 2.21 -29.09 -14.66
CA ALA A 283 2.86 -30.30 -14.17
C ALA A 283 2.05 -30.95 -13.03
N PHE A 284 1.58 -30.12 -12.09
CA PHE A 284 0.69 -30.57 -11.02
C PHE A 284 -0.61 -31.19 -11.57
N LEU A 285 -1.31 -30.51 -12.49
CA LEU A 285 -2.54 -31.03 -13.11
C LEU A 285 -2.30 -32.32 -13.90
N ASN A 286 -1.16 -32.43 -14.58
CA ASN A 286 -0.79 -33.65 -15.30
C ASN A 286 -0.70 -34.86 -14.37
N ASP A 287 0.03 -34.74 -13.28
CA ASP A 287 0.22 -35.83 -12.32
C ASP A 287 -1.05 -36.06 -11.50
N TYR A 288 -1.80 -35.01 -11.17
CA TYR A 288 -3.10 -35.09 -10.48
C TYR A 288 -4.12 -35.89 -11.33
N PHE A 289 -4.31 -35.55 -12.62
CA PHE A 289 -5.22 -36.27 -13.50
C PHE A 289 -4.72 -37.70 -13.82
N SER A 290 -3.40 -37.90 -13.88
CA SER A 290 -2.81 -39.23 -13.96
C SER A 290 -3.12 -40.09 -12.73
N HIS A 291 -3.30 -39.49 -11.56
CA HIS A 291 -3.67 -40.19 -10.33
C HIS A 291 -5.18 -40.51 -10.27
N ILE A 292 -6.05 -39.53 -10.54
CA ILE A 292 -7.50 -39.69 -10.40
C ILE A 292 -8.17 -40.36 -11.59
N GLN A 293 -7.53 -40.43 -12.75
CA GLN A 293 -7.89 -41.12 -13.98
C GLN A 293 -9.16 -40.60 -14.67
N ASN A 294 -10.31 -40.54 -14.00
CA ASN A 294 -11.59 -40.20 -14.63
C ASN A 294 -12.36 -39.18 -13.78
N THR A 295 -12.78 -38.06 -14.39
CA THR A 295 -13.61 -37.01 -13.75
C THR A 295 -14.25 -36.10 -14.81
N GLU A 296 -15.43 -35.57 -14.50
CA GLU A 296 -16.02 -34.45 -15.24
C GLU A 296 -15.50 -33.15 -14.66
N VAL A 297 -14.89 -32.28 -15.47
CA VAL A 297 -14.35 -31.00 -15.03
C VAL A 297 -15.24 -29.84 -15.42
N THR A 298 -15.69 -29.05 -14.50
CA THR A 298 -16.35 -27.76 -14.74
C THR A 298 -15.35 -26.63 -14.49
N LEU A 299 -14.93 -25.93 -15.54
CA LEU A 299 -13.99 -24.82 -15.48
C LEU A 299 -14.74 -23.48 -15.48
N ASN A 300 -14.42 -22.61 -14.54
CA ASN A 300 -14.71 -21.19 -14.61
C ASN A 300 -13.40 -20.42 -14.47
N THR A 301 -13.23 -19.37 -15.26
CA THR A 301 -12.17 -18.38 -15.03
C THR A 301 -12.75 -17.17 -14.32
N PHE A 302 -11.93 -16.45 -13.54
CA PHE A 302 -12.35 -15.23 -12.86
C PHE A 302 -11.23 -14.19 -12.78
N SER A 303 -11.63 -12.94 -12.77
CA SER A 303 -10.84 -11.75 -12.43
C SER A 303 -11.78 -10.75 -11.73
N ILE A 304 -12.16 -9.63 -12.32
CA ILE A 304 -13.25 -8.77 -11.80
C ILE A 304 -14.65 -9.36 -11.99
N ARG A 305 -14.78 -10.44 -12.76
CA ARG A 305 -16.01 -11.21 -13.00
C ARG A 305 -15.65 -12.66 -13.30
N THR A 306 -16.63 -13.54 -13.14
CA THR A 306 -16.49 -14.94 -13.53
C THR A 306 -16.92 -15.18 -14.98
N SER A 307 -16.29 -16.15 -15.66
CA SER A 307 -16.73 -16.64 -16.97
C SER A 307 -17.94 -17.55 -16.85
N GLU A 308 -18.60 -17.82 -17.97
CA GLU A 308 -19.50 -18.97 -18.08
C GLU A 308 -18.72 -20.26 -17.85
N ALA A 309 -19.41 -21.27 -17.30
CA ALA A 309 -18.83 -22.57 -17.02
C ALA A 309 -18.61 -23.36 -18.31
N ILE A 310 -17.42 -23.93 -18.47
CA ILE A 310 -17.07 -24.81 -19.58
C ILE A 310 -16.79 -26.20 -19.02
N ASN A 311 -17.39 -27.22 -19.64
CA ASN A 311 -17.25 -28.61 -19.20
C ASN A 311 -16.23 -29.35 -20.04
N PHE A 312 -15.38 -30.13 -19.39
CA PHE A 312 -14.40 -31.02 -20.00
C PHE A 312 -14.54 -32.43 -19.38
N GLU A 313 -14.20 -33.43 -20.13
CA GLU A 313 -14.17 -34.81 -19.66
C GLU A 313 -12.70 -35.27 -19.60
N VAL A 314 -12.26 -35.77 -18.44
CA VAL A 314 -10.96 -36.43 -18.28
C VAL A 314 -11.21 -37.94 -18.25
N LYS A 315 -10.60 -38.68 -19.15
CA LYS A 315 -10.65 -40.15 -19.24
C LYS A 315 -9.26 -40.73 -19.28
N ASN A 316 -8.99 -41.71 -18.41
CA ASN A 316 -7.68 -42.39 -18.30
C ASN A 316 -6.53 -41.37 -18.12
N GLY A 317 -6.77 -40.32 -17.37
CA GLY A 317 -5.80 -39.25 -17.14
C GLY A 317 -5.60 -38.26 -18.28
N ASN A 318 -6.31 -38.45 -19.42
CA ASN A 318 -6.18 -37.55 -20.56
C ASN A 318 -7.01 -36.27 -20.37
N TRP A 319 -6.35 -35.16 -20.23
CA TRP A 319 -6.89 -33.80 -20.00
C TRP A 319 -6.47 -32.81 -21.09
N GLN A 320 -5.99 -33.28 -22.24
CA GLN A 320 -5.40 -32.43 -23.29
C GLN A 320 -6.36 -31.33 -23.78
N SER A 321 -7.66 -31.55 -23.83
CA SER A 321 -8.64 -30.54 -24.23
C SER A 321 -8.71 -29.39 -23.24
N LEU A 322 -8.69 -29.68 -21.93
CA LEU A 322 -8.63 -28.69 -20.89
C LEU A 322 -7.30 -27.93 -20.93
N LYS A 323 -6.16 -28.63 -21.06
CA LYS A 323 -4.84 -28.01 -21.16
C LYS A 323 -4.76 -27.04 -22.34
N ALA A 324 -5.20 -27.47 -23.53
CA ALA A 324 -5.20 -26.62 -24.71
C ALA A 324 -6.03 -25.35 -24.49
N TYR A 325 -7.20 -25.47 -23.84
CA TYR A 325 -8.01 -24.30 -23.51
C TYR A 325 -7.30 -23.35 -22.51
N LEU A 326 -6.75 -23.88 -21.42
CA LEU A 326 -6.03 -23.06 -20.41
C LEU A 326 -4.85 -22.28 -21.02
N GLN A 327 -4.19 -22.84 -22.04
CA GLN A 327 -3.09 -22.19 -22.76
C GLN A 327 -3.55 -21.02 -23.64
N THR A 328 -4.84 -20.94 -24.00
CA THR A 328 -5.41 -19.82 -24.80
C THR A 328 -5.84 -18.64 -23.96
N LEU A 329 -5.89 -18.78 -22.63
CA LEU A 329 -6.43 -17.78 -21.73
C LEU A 329 -5.63 -16.47 -21.80
N LYS A 330 -6.35 -15.37 -21.78
CA LYS A 330 -5.80 -14.02 -21.63
C LYS A 330 -5.96 -13.55 -20.18
N TYR A 331 -4.93 -12.93 -19.66
CA TYR A 331 -4.85 -12.50 -18.27
C TYR A 331 -5.00 -10.98 -18.20
N ASP A 332 -6.04 -10.49 -17.49
CA ASP A 332 -6.39 -9.08 -17.50
C ASP A 332 -7.26 -8.68 -16.30
N GLY A 333 -7.10 -7.40 -15.90
CA GLY A 333 -7.86 -6.82 -14.81
C GLY A 333 -7.36 -7.21 -13.41
N ALA A 334 -8.03 -6.67 -12.41
CA ALA A 334 -7.83 -6.98 -11.00
C ALA A 334 -8.62 -8.22 -10.56
N THR A 335 -8.55 -8.55 -9.26
CA THR A 335 -9.17 -9.76 -8.70
C THR A 335 -10.31 -9.41 -7.75
N ASP A 336 -11.56 -9.76 -8.11
CA ASP A 336 -12.70 -9.70 -7.19
C ASP A 336 -12.99 -11.10 -6.62
N GLY A 337 -12.71 -11.29 -5.33
CA GLY A 337 -13.04 -12.54 -4.65
C GLY A 337 -14.54 -12.87 -4.64
N ASN A 338 -15.41 -11.85 -4.73
CA ASN A 338 -16.87 -12.08 -4.83
C ASN A 338 -17.31 -12.58 -6.21
N ALA A 339 -16.45 -12.50 -7.22
CA ALA A 339 -16.72 -13.07 -8.53
C ALA A 339 -16.55 -14.60 -8.56
N MET A 340 -15.88 -15.20 -7.57
CA MET A 340 -15.76 -16.66 -7.50
C MET A 340 -17.15 -17.31 -7.37
N SER A 341 -17.42 -18.30 -8.21
CA SER A 341 -18.69 -19.03 -8.22
C SER A 341 -18.47 -20.51 -7.94
N PHE A 342 -19.10 -21.03 -6.91
CA PHE A 342 -18.99 -22.43 -6.48
C PHE A 342 -20.32 -23.16 -6.69
N SER A 343 -20.35 -24.09 -7.62
CA SER A 343 -21.54 -24.93 -7.87
C SER A 343 -21.61 -26.07 -6.82
N PRO A 344 -22.73 -26.26 -6.13
CA PRO A 344 -22.91 -27.38 -5.20
C PRO A 344 -22.96 -28.75 -5.88
N LYS A 345 -22.91 -28.79 -7.22
CA LYS A 345 -22.89 -30.03 -8.02
C LYS A 345 -21.49 -30.64 -8.14
N CYS A 346 -20.44 -29.89 -7.81
CA CYS A 346 -19.07 -30.39 -7.78
C CYS A 346 -18.78 -31.07 -6.44
N ASP A 347 -18.01 -32.15 -6.48
CA ASP A 347 -17.58 -32.87 -5.28
C ASP A 347 -16.43 -32.15 -4.55
N GLU A 348 -15.56 -31.48 -5.32
CA GLU A 348 -14.41 -30.71 -4.84
C GLU A 348 -14.09 -29.60 -5.86
N TYR A 349 -13.44 -28.53 -5.39
CA TYR A 349 -12.85 -27.47 -6.23
C TYR A 349 -11.34 -27.43 -6.12
N LEU A 350 -10.68 -27.24 -7.26
CA LEU A 350 -9.29 -26.74 -7.34
C LEU A 350 -9.37 -25.25 -7.68
N LEU A 351 -8.90 -24.40 -6.77
CA LEU A 351 -8.84 -22.96 -6.94
C LEU A 351 -7.39 -22.52 -7.14
N PHE A 352 -7.04 -22.07 -8.34
CA PHE A 352 -5.75 -21.50 -8.67
C PHE A 352 -5.82 -19.97 -8.53
N THR A 353 -5.12 -19.40 -7.56
CA THR A 353 -5.10 -17.96 -7.28
C THR A 353 -3.92 -17.62 -6.37
N ASP A 354 -3.50 -16.36 -6.36
CA ASP A 354 -2.55 -15.83 -5.37
C ASP A 354 -3.25 -15.34 -4.07
N GLY A 355 -4.58 -15.32 -4.03
CA GLY A 355 -5.38 -14.93 -2.86
C GLY A 355 -5.37 -13.42 -2.56
N ILE A 356 -4.90 -12.58 -3.49
CA ILE A 356 -4.91 -11.12 -3.38
C ILE A 356 -6.19 -10.60 -4.05
N PHE A 357 -7.20 -10.28 -3.24
CA PHE A 357 -8.49 -9.78 -3.71
C PHE A 357 -8.56 -8.28 -3.50
N ASN A 358 -8.25 -7.50 -4.54
CA ASN A 358 -7.97 -6.07 -4.48
C ASN A 358 -9.00 -5.20 -5.20
N PHE A 359 -10.09 -5.78 -5.70
CA PHE A 359 -11.13 -5.10 -6.46
C PHE A 359 -12.53 -5.65 -6.14
N GLY A 360 -13.58 -4.92 -6.49
CA GLY A 360 -14.96 -5.38 -6.42
C GLY A 360 -15.95 -4.28 -6.01
N THR A 361 -17.23 -4.64 -6.01
CA THR A 361 -18.33 -3.76 -5.57
C THR A 361 -18.51 -3.73 -4.05
N LYS A 362 -17.87 -4.64 -3.35
CA LYS A 362 -17.79 -4.75 -1.89
C LYS A 362 -16.50 -5.46 -1.53
N GLU A 363 -16.00 -5.23 -0.32
CA GLU A 363 -14.86 -5.96 0.21
C GLU A 363 -15.14 -7.47 0.24
N PHE A 364 -14.16 -8.28 -0.18
CA PHE A 364 -14.26 -9.73 -0.10
C PHE A 364 -13.88 -10.22 1.29
N SER A 365 -14.87 -10.75 2.00
CA SER A 365 -14.67 -11.40 3.29
C SER A 365 -14.60 -12.90 3.13
N VAL A 366 -13.41 -13.49 3.31
CA VAL A 366 -13.24 -14.95 3.28
C VAL A 366 -14.11 -15.61 4.37
N THR A 367 -14.22 -14.97 5.55
CA THR A 367 -15.04 -15.46 6.68
C THR A 367 -16.52 -15.56 6.31
N GLU A 368 -17.04 -14.62 5.53
CA GLU A 368 -18.45 -14.69 5.07
C GLU A 368 -18.59 -15.67 3.90
N ALA A 369 -17.61 -15.74 2.99
CA ALA A 369 -17.63 -16.65 1.86
C ALA A 369 -17.69 -18.12 2.31
N VAL A 370 -16.84 -18.53 3.26
CA VAL A 370 -16.80 -19.93 3.75
C VAL A 370 -18.10 -20.40 4.42
N LYS A 371 -18.91 -19.49 4.98
CA LYS A 371 -20.23 -19.85 5.53
C LYS A 371 -21.21 -20.35 4.47
N GLN A 372 -21.04 -19.86 3.23
CA GLN A 372 -21.93 -20.17 2.11
C GLN A 372 -21.42 -21.35 1.27
N ILE A 373 -20.12 -21.60 1.28
CA ILE A 373 -19.48 -22.66 0.50
C ILE A 373 -19.64 -24.00 1.22
N LYS A 374 -20.23 -24.99 0.53
CA LYS A 374 -20.45 -26.33 1.08
C LYS A 374 -19.52 -27.38 0.47
N THR A 375 -18.88 -27.06 -0.64
CA THR A 375 -17.97 -27.95 -1.36
C THR A 375 -16.54 -27.70 -0.88
N PRO A 376 -15.74 -28.72 -0.58
CA PRO A 376 -14.34 -28.58 -0.25
C PRO A 376 -13.56 -27.86 -1.35
N ILE A 377 -12.68 -26.95 -0.95
CA ILE A 377 -11.82 -26.19 -1.89
C ILE A 377 -10.37 -26.49 -1.58
N THR A 378 -9.70 -27.14 -2.51
CA THR A 378 -8.23 -27.23 -2.52
C THR A 378 -7.70 -26.00 -3.23
N VAL A 379 -7.02 -25.10 -2.45
CA VAL A 379 -6.46 -23.86 -2.99
C VAL A 379 -5.00 -24.10 -3.38
N ILE A 380 -4.64 -23.69 -4.60
CA ILE A 380 -3.33 -23.94 -5.20
C ILE A 380 -2.67 -22.61 -5.50
N ASN A 381 -1.55 -22.35 -4.83
CA ASN A 381 -0.68 -21.22 -5.09
C ASN A 381 0.44 -21.60 -6.06
N ASN A 382 0.59 -20.86 -7.13
CA ASN A 382 1.73 -20.94 -8.05
C ASN A 382 2.39 -19.57 -8.29
N SER A 383 2.11 -18.60 -7.42
CA SER A 383 2.69 -17.26 -7.44
C SER A 383 3.65 -17.02 -6.27
N THR A 384 4.73 -16.29 -6.53
CA THR A 384 5.69 -15.90 -5.49
C THR A 384 5.20 -14.73 -4.63
N ILE A 385 4.22 -13.96 -5.12
CA ILE A 385 3.52 -12.90 -4.39
C ILE A 385 2.10 -13.42 -4.15
N ALA A 386 1.78 -13.77 -2.90
CA ALA A 386 0.52 -14.43 -2.59
C ALA A 386 0.08 -14.17 -1.14
N ASN A 387 -1.22 -14.05 -0.91
CA ASN A 387 -1.78 -14.00 0.45
C ASN A 387 -2.07 -15.41 0.96
N THR A 388 -1.01 -16.11 1.38
CA THR A 388 -1.06 -17.52 1.83
C THR A 388 -2.00 -17.70 3.02
N ALA A 389 -2.11 -16.71 3.90
CA ALA A 389 -2.99 -16.78 5.07
C ALA A 389 -4.47 -16.85 4.68
N LYS A 390 -4.93 -15.99 3.75
CA LYS A 390 -6.31 -16.03 3.22
C LYS A 390 -6.60 -17.35 2.53
N MET A 391 -5.65 -17.86 1.74
CA MET A 391 -5.80 -19.13 1.03
C MET A 391 -5.85 -20.32 1.97
N GLN A 392 -4.99 -20.38 2.99
CA GLN A 392 -5.00 -21.43 4.02
C GLN A 392 -6.31 -21.43 4.79
N TYR A 393 -6.82 -20.24 5.15
CA TYR A 393 -8.11 -20.13 5.82
C TYR A 393 -9.25 -20.60 4.95
N LEU A 394 -9.32 -20.17 3.67
CA LEU A 394 -10.36 -20.59 2.72
C LEU A 394 -10.36 -22.12 2.54
N ALA A 395 -9.20 -22.72 2.30
CA ALA A 395 -9.04 -24.15 2.15
C ALA A 395 -9.46 -24.90 3.40
N GLY A 396 -8.89 -24.56 4.56
CA GLY A 396 -9.14 -25.24 5.83
C GLY A 396 -10.59 -25.15 6.29
N ALA A 397 -11.21 -23.97 6.18
CA ALA A 397 -12.58 -23.74 6.61
C ALA A 397 -13.63 -24.45 5.72
N THR A 398 -13.30 -24.76 4.47
CA THR A 398 -14.15 -25.53 3.55
C THR A 398 -13.86 -27.03 3.55
N GLY A 399 -12.85 -27.48 4.32
CA GLY A 399 -12.47 -28.91 4.41
C GLY A 399 -11.55 -29.37 3.28
N GLY A 400 -10.97 -28.47 2.50
CA GLY A 400 -9.95 -28.74 1.49
C GLY A 400 -8.53 -28.54 2.02
N ASN A 401 -7.56 -28.46 1.11
CA ASN A 401 -6.14 -28.30 1.41
C ASN A 401 -5.59 -27.02 0.77
N PHE A 402 -4.58 -26.43 1.40
CA PHE A 402 -3.74 -25.41 0.77
C PHE A 402 -2.46 -26.08 0.23
N ILE A 403 -2.15 -25.83 -1.03
CA ILE A 403 -1.00 -26.37 -1.75
C ILE A 403 -0.19 -25.24 -2.35
N ASP A 404 1.05 -25.10 -1.90
CA ASP A 404 1.97 -24.08 -2.42
C ASP A 404 2.99 -24.72 -3.38
N LEU A 405 2.77 -24.54 -4.68
CA LEU A 405 3.67 -25.02 -5.73
C LEU A 405 5.00 -24.25 -5.80
N THR A 406 5.13 -23.14 -5.10
CA THR A 406 6.41 -22.42 -5.02
C THR A 406 7.40 -23.11 -4.09
N THR A 407 6.90 -23.89 -3.14
CA THR A 407 7.68 -24.57 -2.10
C THR A 407 7.69 -26.09 -2.22
N LEU A 408 6.60 -26.69 -2.69
CA LEU A 408 6.42 -28.14 -2.83
C LEU A 408 6.87 -28.61 -4.21
N SER A 409 7.48 -29.81 -4.25
CA SER A 409 7.66 -30.53 -5.50
C SER A 409 6.32 -31.05 -6.05
N THR A 410 6.22 -31.30 -7.36
CA THR A 410 4.99 -31.81 -7.97
C THR A 410 4.47 -33.09 -7.30
N PRO A 411 5.30 -34.12 -7.01
CA PRO A 411 4.82 -35.30 -6.29
C PRO A 411 4.26 -35.02 -4.90
N GLU A 412 4.88 -34.09 -4.13
CA GLU A 412 4.40 -33.69 -2.80
C GLU A 412 3.07 -32.95 -2.90
N ALA A 413 2.93 -32.06 -3.89
CA ALA A 413 1.70 -31.32 -4.14
C ALA A 413 0.54 -32.25 -4.52
N VAL A 414 0.78 -33.23 -5.42
CA VAL A 414 -0.23 -34.24 -5.79
C VAL A 414 -0.60 -35.10 -4.60
N LYS A 415 0.38 -35.51 -3.78
CA LYS A 415 0.14 -36.22 -2.53
C LYS A 415 -0.78 -35.39 -1.61
N ALA A 416 -0.50 -34.09 -1.44
CA ALA A 416 -1.32 -33.20 -0.62
C ALA A 416 -2.75 -33.07 -1.17
N ALA A 417 -2.95 -33.11 -2.49
CA ALA A 417 -4.27 -33.03 -3.11
C ALA A 417 -5.09 -34.31 -3.01
N CYS A 418 -4.45 -35.47 -3.18
CA CYS A 418 -5.13 -36.76 -3.35
C CYS A 418 -5.30 -37.56 -2.05
N TYR A 419 -4.64 -37.13 -0.97
CA TYR A 419 -4.69 -37.85 0.32
C TYR A 419 -5.30 -36.99 1.42
N THR A 420 -5.93 -37.66 2.40
CA THR A 420 -6.44 -36.98 3.60
C THR A 420 -5.26 -36.38 4.37
N PRO A 421 -5.33 -35.09 4.77
CA PRO A 421 -4.24 -34.46 5.49
C PRO A 421 -4.00 -35.14 6.83
N PHE A 422 -2.74 -35.47 7.09
CA PHE A 422 -2.29 -35.87 8.42
C PHE A 422 -2.28 -34.62 9.31
N GLN A 423 -2.83 -34.71 10.53
CA GLN A 423 -3.08 -33.52 11.35
C GLN A 423 -2.78 -33.76 12.84
N LEU A 424 -2.61 -32.66 13.54
CA LEU A 424 -2.62 -32.63 14.99
C LEU A 424 -4.03 -32.89 15.49
N LEU A 425 -4.19 -33.93 16.35
CA LEU A 425 -5.48 -34.32 16.89
C LEU A 425 -5.72 -33.70 18.26
N ASP A 426 -4.72 -33.72 19.14
CA ASP A 426 -4.90 -33.22 20.51
C ASP A 426 -3.57 -32.98 21.24
N TYR A 427 -3.65 -32.18 22.32
CA TYR A 427 -2.65 -32.03 23.36
C TYR A 427 -3.30 -32.40 24.70
N GLU A 428 -2.87 -33.50 25.31
CA GLU A 428 -3.31 -33.90 26.65
C GLU A 428 -2.27 -33.52 27.71
N VAL A 429 -2.61 -32.65 28.66
CA VAL A 429 -1.71 -32.28 29.76
C VAL A 429 -1.77 -33.33 30.85
N LYS A 430 -0.73 -34.13 31.03
CA LYS A 430 -0.62 -35.18 32.08
C LYS A 430 -0.11 -34.61 33.41
N LYS A 431 0.81 -33.66 33.37
CA LYS A 431 1.43 -33.06 34.56
C LYS A 431 1.67 -31.57 34.33
N GLY A 432 1.57 -30.78 35.38
CA GLY A 432 1.86 -29.35 35.35
C GLY A 432 0.79 -28.50 34.68
N LYS A 433 1.15 -27.29 34.23
CA LYS A 433 0.26 -26.34 33.58
C LYS A 433 0.92 -25.73 32.38
N VAL A 434 0.28 -25.84 31.24
CA VAL A 434 0.64 -25.17 29.98
C VAL A 434 -0.57 -24.40 29.45
N LYS A 435 -0.32 -23.37 28.68
CA LYS A 435 -1.37 -22.56 28.08
C LYS A 435 -0.95 -22.11 26.66
N ASP A 436 -1.96 -21.82 25.84
CA ASP A 436 -1.79 -21.22 24.53
C ASP A 436 -0.79 -22.03 23.68
N LEU A 437 -1.06 -23.34 23.50
CA LEU A 437 -0.29 -24.24 22.65
C LEU A 437 -0.68 -24.05 21.19
N TYR A 438 0.30 -23.78 20.33
CA TYR A 438 0.11 -23.60 18.89
C TYR A 438 1.09 -24.48 18.11
N PRO A 439 0.68 -25.02 16.94
CA PRO A 439 -0.64 -24.87 16.32
C PRO A 439 -1.72 -25.59 17.10
N GLU A 440 -2.98 -25.21 16.92
CA GLU A 440 -4.11 -25.88 17.54
C GLU A 440 -4.50 -27.16 16.80
N LYS A 441 -5.33 -27.98 17.48
CA LYS A 441 -5.90 -29.21 16.92
C LYS A 441 -6.60 -28.97 15.59
N GLY A 442 -6.53 -29.97 14.70
CA GLY A 442 -7.05 -29.89 13.34
C GLY A 442 -6.07 -29.22 12.34
N THR A 443 -4.91 -28.77 12.77
CA THR A 443 -3.89 -28.24 11.87
C THR A 443 -3.27 -29.37 11.08
N ALA A 444 -3.27 -29.26 9.74
CA ALA A 444 -2.59 -30.18 8.85
C ALA A 444 -1.07 -30.14 9.10
N LEU A 445 -0.47 -31.29 9.13
CA LEU A 445 0.97 -31.48 9.36
C LEU A 445 1.62 -31.92 8.06
N SER A 446 2.64 -31.20 7.65
CA SER A 446 3.46 -31.51 6.48
C SER A 446 4.91 -31.78 6.93
N GLY A 447 5.63 -32.58 6.13
CA GLY A 447 7.02 -32.93 6.44
C GLY A 447 7.15 -34.11 7.39
N GLU A 448 8.37 -34.34 7.86
CA GLU A 448 8.72 -35.45 8.76
C GLU A 448 8.82 -35.04 10.23
N THR A 449 8.77 -33.73 10.51
CA THR A 449 8.87 -33.17 11.85
C THR A 449 7.73 -32.18 12.09
N PHE A 450 7.17 -32.25 13.28
CA PHE A 450 6.13 -31.33 13.77
C PHE A 450 6.73 -30.44 14.87
N THR A 451 6.44 -29.15 14.83
CA THR A 451 6.88 -28.16 15.82
C THR A 451 5.69 -27.50 16.50
N PHE A 452 5.81 -27.24 17.78
CA PHE A 452 4.80 -26.52 18.54
C PHE A 452 5.42 -25.61 19.59
N ALA A 453 4.68 -24.57 20.00
CA ALA A 453 5.10 -23.66 21.04
C ALA A 453 3.96 -23.35 22.00
N GLY A 454 4.29 -22.98 23.24
CA GLY A 454 3.30 -22.66 24.28
C GLY A 454 3.91 -21.86 25.42
N LYS A 455 3.06 -21.57 26.42
CA LYS A 455 3.47 -20.94 27.68
C LYS A 455 3.51 -21.98 28.80
N LEU A 456 4.64 -22.06 29.48
CA LEU A 456 4.84 -22.93 30.63
C LEU A 456 4.51 -22.15 31.92
N LEU A 457 3.45 -22.55 32.60
CA LEU A 457 2.94 -21.87 33.80
C LEU A 457 3.36 -22.55 35.13
N SER A 458 3.91 -23.76 35.07
CA SER A 458 4.47 -24.51 36.22
C SER A 458 5.96 -24.72 36.01
N ASP A 459 6.68 -25.18 37.03
CA ASP A 459 8.11 -25.45 36.91
C ASP A 459 8.40 -26.62 35.96
N GLU A 460 7.47 -27.57 35.91
CA GLU A 460 7.51 -28.70 34.99
C GLU A 460 6.13 -28.93 34.38
N ALA A 461 6.10 -29.49 33.20
CA ALA A 461 4.88 -29.99 32.56
C ALA A 461 5.19 -31.19 31.68
N THR A 462 4.23 -32.12 31.58
CA THR A 462 4.26 -33.23 30.64
C THR A 462 2.99 -33.20 29.81
N ILE A 463 3.14 -33.22 28.49
CA ILE A 463 2.03 -33.27 27.53
C ILE A 463 2.14 -34.51 26.66
N VAL A 464 1.00 -35.06 26.27
CA VAL A 464 0.91 -36.08 25.22
C VAL A 464 0.38 -35.41 23.96
N VAL A 465 1.19 -35.44 22.90
CA VAL A 465 0.82 -34.94 21.57
C VAL A 465 0.28 -36.10 20.75
N SER A 466 -0.94 -35.97 20.23
CA SER A 466 -1.61 -37.00 19.41
C SER A 466 -1.73 -36.52 17.99
N VAL A 467 -1.28 -37.31 17.03
CA VAL A 467 -1.30 -36.96 15.58
C VAL A 467 -1.93 -38.11 14.79
N GLY A 468 -2.55 -37.79 13.66
CA GLY A 468 -3.22 -38.81 12.86
C GLY A 468 -4.19 -38.23 11.84
N TYR A 469 -5.27 -38.97 11.59
CA TYR A 469 -6.39 -38.53 10.73
C TYR A 469 -7.61 -38.19 11.60
N PRO A 470 -8.61 -37.47 11.15
CA PRO A 470 -9.71 -36.95 11.96
C PRO A 470 -10.36 -37.98 12.90
N ASN A 471 -10.41 -39.25 12.48
CA ASN A 471 -11.05 -40.33 13.23
C ASN A 471 -10.05 -41.44 13.64
N LYS A 472 -8.74 -41.19 13.54
CA LYS A 472 -7.74 -42.25 13.77
C LYS A 472 -6.45 -41.67 14.31
N VAL A 473 -6.13 -41.92 15.58
CA VAL A 473 -4.80 -41.64 16.13
C VAL A 473 -3.80 -42.60 15.48
N VAL A 474 -2.71 -42.07 14.94
CA VAL A 474 -1.64 -42.82 14.29
C VAL A 474 -0.41 -42.88 15.19
N ALA A 475 -0.07 -41.79 15.84
CA ALA A 475 1.05 -41.72 16.77
C ALA A 475 0.71 -40.80 17.96
N GLN A 476 1.29 -41.15 19.09
CA GLN A 476 1.27 -40.39 20.34
C GLN A 476 2.68 -40.26 20.87
N GLN A 477 3.04 -39.10 21.36
CA GLN A 477 4.34 -38.84 21.95
C GLN A 477 4.17 -38.08 23.27
N GLU A 478 4.71 -38.65 24.35
CA GLU A 478 4.83 -37.97 25.63
C GLU A 478 6.09 -37.10 25.65
N ILE A 479 5.93 -35.83 26.02
CA ILE A 479 6.99 -34.81 25.99
C ILE A 479 6.96 -34.05 27.32
N SER A 480 8.10 -34.04 28.03
CA SER A 480 8.26 -33.37 29.32
C SER A 480 9.09 -32.10 29.18
N PHE A 481 8.70 -31.04 29.83
CA PHE A 481 9.36 -29.75 29.90
C PHE A 481 9.70 -29.39 31.35
N SER A 482 10.85 -28.75 31.55
CA SER A 482 11.20 -28.09 32.80
C SER A 482 11.69 -26.68 32.52
N LYS A 483 11.43 -25.75 33.45
CA LYS A 483 11.96 -24.39 33.33
C LYS A 483 13.47 -24.39 33.27
N ASP A 484 14.04 -23.70 32.29
CA ASP A 484 15.46 -23.45 32.20
C ASP A 484 15.75 -21.98 32.56
N ASN A 485 16.32 -21.75 33.73
CA ASN A 485 16.70 -20.44 34.23
C ASN A 485 18.08 -19.98 33.72
N ALA A 486 18.81 -20.88 33.01
CA ALA A 486 20.11 -20.56 32.41
C ALA A 486 20.02 -20.06 30.97
N THR A 487 18.80 -19.82 30.46
CA THR A 487 18.55 -19.38 29.09
C THR A 487 19.15 -18.00 28.81
N SER A 488 19.83 -17.84 27.69
CA SER A 488 20.35 -16.55 27.24
C SER A 488 19.21 -15.57 26.86
N GLN A 489 19.52 -14.30 26.85
CA GLN A 489 18.56 -13.26 26.45
C GLN A 489 18.08 -13.43 25.01
N SER A 490 18.95 -13.90 24.13
CA SER A 490 18.64 -14.14 22.69
C SER A 490 17.72 -15.36 22.51
N GLU A 491 17.98 -16.47 23.22
CA GLU A 491 17.10 -17.63 23.21
C GLU A 491 15.69 -17.30 23.73
N TYR A 492 15.61 -16.56 24.84
CA TYR A 492 14.31 -16.11 25.36
C TYR A 492 13.56 -15.25 24.35
N ALA A 493 14.25 -14.30 23.73
CA ALA A 493 13.66 -13.41 22.73
C ALA A 493 13.16 -14.22 21.51
N LEU A 494 13.93 -15.20 21.06
CA LEU A 494 13.53 -16.06 19.94
C LEU A 494 12.31 -16.93 20.28
N LEU A 495 12.34 -17.71 21.38
CA LEU A 495 11.20 -18.59 21.72
C LEU A 495 9.91 -17.81 21.97
N ARG A 496 10.04 -16.63 22.59
CA ARG A 496 8.91 -15.71 22.80
C ARG A 496 8.28 -15.27 21.46
N ARG A 497 9.10 -14.96 20.46
CA ARG A 497 8.64 -14.56 19.12
C ARG A 497 8.07 -15.72 18.33
N VAL A 498 8.74 -16.86 18.31
CA VAL A 498 8.23 -18.08 17.65
C VAL A 498 6.86 -18.46 18.17
N TRP A 499 6.64 -18.36 19.49
CA TRP A 499 5.30 -18.58 20.05
C TRP A 499 4.28 -17.56 19.50
N ALA A 500 4.65 -16.27 19.43
CA ALA A 500 3.77 -15.23 18.94
C ALA A 500 3.48 -15.37 17.44
N GLU A 501 4.45 -15.79 16.64
CA GLU A 501 4.26 -16.11 15.22
C GLU A 501 3.28 -17.25 15.00
N LYS A 502 3.40 -18.33 15.78
CA LYS A 502 2.42 -19.43 15.75
C LYS A 502 1.02 -18.97 16.20
N GLN A 503 0.94 -18.02 17.15
CA GLN A 503 -0.33 -17.39 17.54
C GLN A 503 -0.90 -16.56 16.40
N ILE A 504 -0.09 -15.74 15.73
CA ILE A 504 -0.50 -14.96 14.56
C ILE A 504 -1.00 -15.88 13.45
N ALA A 505 -0.26 -16.93 13.12
CA ALA A 505 -0.66 -17.92 12.13
C ALA A 505 -1.99 -18.60 12.50
N HIS A 506 -2.22 -18.89 13.78
CA HIS A 506 -3.51 -19.38 14.25
C HIS A 506 -4.63 -18.37 14.06
N LEU A 507 -4.43 -17.10 14.47
CA LEU A 507 -5.41 -16.03 14.30
C LEU A 507 -5.78 -15.81 12.81
N GLN A 508 -4.80 -15.85 11.93
CA GLN A 508 -5.02 -15.80 10.49
C GLN A 508 -5.82 -17.01 9.99
N ARG A 509 -5.46 -18.21 10.43
CA ARG A 509 -6.15 -19.47 10.08
C ARG A 509 -7.62 -19.52 10.50
N ILE A 510 -8.01 -18.84 11.58
CA ILE A 510 -9.41 -18.76 12.02
C ILE A 510 -10.14 -17.51 11.52
N GLY A 511 -9.49 -16.69 10.68
CA GLY A 511 -10.06 -15.45 10.14
C GLY A 511 -10.34 -14.40 11.21
N ALA A 512 -9.47 -14.29 12.22
CA ALA A 512 -9.58 -13.26 13.26
C ALA A 512 -9.46 -11.84 12.68
N ASP A 513 -10.03 -10.86 13.38
CA ASP A 513 -9.91 -9.44 13.00
C ASP A 513 -8.44 -9.02 12.95
N GLN A 514 -8.07 -8.25 11.90
CA GLN A 514 -6.72 -7.75 11.70
C GLN A 514 -6.18 -6.99 12.93
N LYS A 515 -7.03 -6.26 13.66
CA LYS A 515 -6.64 -5.56 14.89
C LYS A 515 -6.14 -6.49 15.99
N GLN A 516 -6.68 -7.72 16.08
CA GLN A 516 -6.21 -8.73 17.04
C GLN A 516 -4.82 -9.24 16.64
N ILE A 517 -4.61 -9.47 15.33
CA ILE A 517 -3.33 -9.88 14.77
C ILE A 517 -2.28 -8.79 15.02
N ASP A 518 -2.62 -7.53 14.74
CA ASP A 518 -1.73 -6.37 14.91
C ASP A 518 -1.39 -6.12 16.39
N ALA A 519 -2.34 -6.37 17.30
CA ALA A 519 -2.09 -6.26 18.73
C ALA A 519 -1.01 -7.27 19.20
N VAL A 520 -1.07 -8.51 18.70
CA VAL A 520 -0.01 -9.51 18.97
C VAL A 520 1.30 -9.04 18.31
N GLY A 521 1.27 -8.57 17.06
CA GLY A 521 2.44 -8.03 16.37
C GLY A 521 3.14 -6.92 17.16
N ARG A 522 2.38 -5.92 17.65
CA ARG A 522 2.92 -4.83 18.48
C ARG A 522 3.48 -5.33 19.82
N GLN A 523 2.80 -6.25 20.48
CA GLN A 523 3.25 -6.77 21.78
C GLN A 523 4.56 -7.57 21.68
N TYR A 524 4.78 -8.26 20.56
CA TYR A 524 5.90 -9.18 20.41
C TYR A 524 7.00 -8.66 19.46
N GLY A 525 6.80 -7.52 18.82
CA GLY A 525 7.76 -6.90 17.90
C GLY A 525 7.78 -7.57 16.52
N ILE A 526 6.62 -8.03 16.03
CA ILE A 526 6.46 -8.70 14.75
C ILE A 526 5.70 -7.80 13.78
N VAL A 527 6.20 -7.66 12.56
CA VAL A 527 5.54 -6.88 11.50
C VAL A 527 4.40 -7.70 10.89
N THR A 528 3.20 -7.14 10.92
CA THR A 528 1.97 -7.70 10.33
C THR A 528 1.48 -6.81 9.17
N GLU A 529 0.35 -7.15 8.55
CA GLU A 529 -0.21 -6.34 7.46
C GLU A 529 -0.68 -4.94 7.92
N GLY A 530 -1.12 -4.81 9.19
CA GLY A 530 -1.65 -3.56 9.75
C GLY A 530 -0.65 -2.77 10.61
N ASN A 531 0.61 -3.20 10.71
CA ASN A 531 1.64 -2.47 11.43
C ASN A 531 2.95 -2.34 10.64
N SER A 532 3.85 -1.49 11.12
CA SER A 532 5.16 -1.21 10.52
C SER A 532 6.24 -1.05 11.59
N LEU A 533 7.51 -1.13 11.21
CA LEU A 533 8.66 -0.71 12.02
C LEU A 533 9.11 0.67 11.58
N ILE A 534 9.15 1.62 12.53
CA ILE A 534 9.64 2.97 12.27
C ILE A 534 10.85 3.30 13.14
N VAL A 535 11.83 3.93 12.51
CA VAL A 535 13.00 4.52 13.17
C VAL A 535 12.88 6.03 13.08
N LEU A 536 12.90 6.73 14.23
CA LEU A 536 12.91 8.21 14.32
C LEU A 536 14.16 8.68 15.03
N GLU A 537 14.59 9.89 14.69
CA GLU A 537 15.85 10.42 15.24
C GLU A 537 15.70 10.97 16.66
N THR A 538 14.67 11.79 16.91
CA THR A 538 14.56 12.55 18.17
C THR A 538 13.39 12.10 19.04
N VAL A 539 13.48 12.35 20.37
CA VAL A 539 12.35 12.12 21.29
C VAL A 539 11.15 12.98 20.92
N SER A 540 11.39 14.20 20.44
CA SER A 540 10.34 15.11 19.98
C SER A 540 9.53 14.52 18.82
N ASP A 541 10.18 13.79 17.89
CA ASP A 541 9.48 13.10 16.81
C ASP A 541 8.59 11.97 17.34
N TYR A 542 9.11 11.18 18.29
CA TYR A 542 8.29 10.14 18.94
C TYR A 542 7.10 10.72 19.71
N LEU A 543 7.26 11.85 20.38
CA LEU A 543 6.19 12.56 21.11
C LEU A 543 5.12 13.08 20.13
N ARG A 544 5.55 13.78 19.09
CA ARG A 544 4.65 14.38 18.08
C ARG A 544 3.66 13.38 17.50
N TYR A 545 4.12 12.15 17.22
CA TYR A 545 3.29 11.08 16.67
C TYR A 545 2.77 10.10 17.72
N ARG A 546 3.06 10.32 19.01
CA ARG A 546 2.69 9.42 20.12
C ARG A 546 3.18 8.00 19.94
N ILE A 547 4.35 7.86 19.36
CA ILE A 547 5.03 6.60 19.15
C ILE A 547 5.90 6.32 20.37
N THR A 548 5.71 5.18 21.03
CA THR A 548 6.59 4.77 22.12
C THR A 548 7.98 4.49 21.58
N PRO A 549 9.03 5.21 22.00
CA PRO A 549 10.36 5.07 21.45
C PRO A 549 11.07 3.80 21.94
N PRO A 550 12.23 3.44 21.35
CA PRO A 550 13.10 2.41 21.89
C PRO A 550 13.55 2.74 23.31
N LYS A 551 13.98 1.72 24.04
CA LYS A 551 14.27 1.81 25.50
C LYS A 551 15.19 2.94 25.90
N GLU A 552 16.15 3.29 25.05
CA GLU A 552 17.14 4.35 25.27
C GLU A 552 16.54 5.74 25.37
N LEU A 553 15.38 5.98 24.75
CA LEU A 553 14.66 7.26 24.72
C LEU A 553 13.41 7.27 25.60
N LEU A 554 13.02 6.13 26.18
CA LEU A 554 11.74 5.96 26.87
C LEU A 554 11.60 6.86 28.11
N GLN A 555 12.67 7.07 28.87
CA GLN A 555 12.64 7.88 30.09
C GLN A 555 12.38 9.34 29.77
N GLU A 556 13.04 9.87 28.76
CA GLU A 556 12.84 11.24 28.29
C GLU A 556 11.45 11.44 27.70
N TYR A 557 10.98 10.50 26.90
CA TYR A 557 9.64 10.48 26.32
C TYR A 557 8.54 10.57 27.39
N GLN A 558 8.62 9.76 28.45
CA GLN A 558 7.63 9.75 29.52
C GLN A 558 7.51 11.09 30.26
N LYS A 559 8.60 11.85 30.36
CA LYS A 559 8.64 13.15 31.00
C LYS A 559 7.77 14.19 30.27
N TYR A 560 7.71 14.13 28.92
CA TYR A 560 7.02 15.13 28.10
C TYR A 560 5.62 14.71 27.61
N LEU A 561 5.24 13.45 27.79
CA LEU A 561 4.00 12.91 27.23
C LEU A 561 2.72 13.58 27.74
N GLN A 562 2.69 13.99 29.02
CA GLN A 562 1.50 14.60 29.63
C GLN A 562 1.23 16.01 29.09
N GLN A 563 2.26 16.77 28.82
CA GLN A 563 2.15 18.15 28.30
C GLN A 563 1.60 18.15 26.88
N GLU A 564 2.04 17.24 26.04
CA GLU A 564 1.60 17.11 24.65
C GLU A 564 0.09 16.74 24.52
N GLU A 565 -0.51 16.11 25.53
CA GLU A 565 -1.92 15.76 25.51
C GLU A 565 -2.89 16.92 25.67
N GLU A 566 -2.48 17.91 26.45
CA GLU A 566 -3.27 19.12 26.68
C GLU A 566 -3.20 20.02 25.43
N ASP A 567 -2.01 20.23 24.89
CA ASP A 567 -1.75 21.04 23.69
C ASP A 567 -2.55 20.55 22.48
N LYS A 568 -2.66 19.23 22.29
CA LYS A 568 -3.42 18.66 21.15
C LYS A 568 -4.93 18.90 21.24
N LYS A 569 -5.52 18.85 22.44
CA LYS A 569 -6.96 19.11 22.61
C LYS A 569 -7.31 20.56 22.29
N GLU A 570 -6.41 21.47 22.67
CA GLU A 570 -6.57 22.90 22.38
C GLU A 570 -6.45 23.15 20.88
N SER A 571 -5.45 22.57 20.19
CA SER A 571 -5.27 22.70 18.74
C SER A 571 -6.45 22.20 17.92
N VAL A 572 -7.11 21.10 18.32
CA VAL A 572 -8.33 20.61 17.62
C VAL A 572 -9.49 21.61 17.76
N LYS A 573 -9.62 22.25 18.93
CA LYS A 573 -10.67 23.23 19.14
C LYS A 573 -10.38 24.51 18.34
N GLU A 574 -9.16 24.98 18.32
CA GLU A 574 -8.73 26.14 17.53
C GLU A 574 -8.97 25.91 16.03
N SER A 575 -8.54 24.76 15.50
CA SER A 575 -8.78 24.42 14.08
C SER A 575 -10.28 24.44 13.71
N LEU A 576 -11.16 23.96 14.59
CA LEU A 576 -12.61 24.03 14.32
C LEU A 576 -13.13 25.48 14.35
N GLU A 577 -12.65 26.32 15.26
CA GLU A 577 -13.05 27.74 15.29
C GLU A 577 -12.55 28.49 14.04
N GLU A 578 -11.34 28.19 13.53
CA GLU A 578 -10.85 28.73 12.25
C GLU A 578 -11.78 28.39 11.09
N VAL A 579 -12.25 27.15 10.98
CA VAL A 579 -13.21 26.75 9.94
C VAL A 579 -14.55 27.50 10.09
N ILE A 580 -14.99 27.72 11.32
CA ILE A 580 -16.21 28.49 11.60
C ILE A 580 -16.04 29.95 11.18
N GLU A 581 -14.89 30.54 11.42
CA GLU A 581 -14.57 31.90 10.99
C GLU A 581 -14.51 32.02 9.46
N GLN A 582 -13.80 31.12 8.79
CA GLN A 582 -13.76 31.03 7.32
C GLN A 582 -15.17 30.86 6.73
N SER A 583 -16.02 30.02 7.35
CA SER A 583 -17.42 29.85 6.94
C SER A 583 -18.25 31.12 7.13
N ALA A 584 -17.99 31.92 8.18
CA ALA A 584 -18.64 33.20 8.41
C ALA A 584 -18.22 34.24 7.36
N ASP A 585 -16.95 34.27 6.96
CA ASP A 585 -16.46 35.16 5.91
C ASP A 585 -17.02 34.76 4.52
N GLN A 586 -17.13 33.45 4.26
CA GLN A 586 -17.83 32.98 3.06
C GLN A 586 -19.29 33.44 3.05
N THR A 587 -19.99 33.43 4.19
CA THR A 587 -21.35 33.93 4.32
C THR A 587 -21.43 35.44 4.01
N LYS A 588 -20.46 36.23 4.47
CA LYS A 588 -20.38 37.68 4.15
C LYS A 588 -20.21 37.90 2.64
N TRP A 589 -19.31 37.14 2.02
CA TRP A 589 -19.15 37.16 0.55
C TRP A 589 -20.49 36.81 -0.13
N TRP A 590 -21.14 35.74 0.27
CA TRP A 590 -22.39 35.27 -0.33
C TRP A 590 -23.55 36.27 -0.16
N GLN A 591 -23.61 36.98 0.98
CA GLN A 591 -24.61 38.02 1.24
C GLN A 591 -24.35 39.29 0.42
N THR A 592 -23.12 39.53 0.00
CA THR A 592 -22.74 40.72 -0.77
C THR A 592 -23.32 40.61 -2.20
N SER A 593 -23.85 41.74 -2.69
CA SER A 593 -24.34 41.86 -4.07
C SER A 593 -23.19 42.28 -5.01
N TYR A 594 -23.02 41.57 -6.08
CA TYR A 594 -22.03 41.85 -7.11
C TYR A 594 -22.68 42.13 -8.46
N PRO A 595 -22.16 43.04 -9.33
CA PRO A 595 -21.01 43.90 -9.03
C PRO A 595 -21.33 44.92 -7.94
N LYS A 596 -20.33 45.23 -7.11
CA LYS A 596 -20.48 46.28 -6.07
C LYS A 596 -20.87 47.61 -6.72
N LYS A 597 -21.92 48.29 -6.22
CA LYS A 597 -22.30 49.62 -6.73
C LYS A 597 -21.19 50.61 -6.39
N VAL A 598 -20.54 51.18 -7.44
CA VAL A 598 -19.53 52.24 -7.27
C VAL A 598 -20.30 53.57 -7.08
N LYS A 599 -20.10 54.29 -5.98
CA LYS A 599 -20.55 55.69 -5.88
C LYS A 599 -19.79 56.54 -6.88
N ASN A 600 -20.47 57.12 -7.84
CA ASN A 600 -19.93 58.15 -8.70
C ASN A 600 -19.59 59.39 -7.85
N THR A 601 -18.37 59.46 -7.29
CA THR A 601 -17.85 60.74 -6.88
C THR A 601 -17.44 61.52 -8.15
N LYS A 602 -18.19 62.58 -8.43
CA LYS A 602 -17.80 63.56 -9.47
C LYS A 602 -16.47 64.17 -9.02
N ASN A 603 -15.37 63.66 -9.55
CA ASN A 603 -14.08 64.38 -9.57
C ASN A 603 -13.44 64.28 -10.93
N ASN A 604 -13.03 65.46 -11.43
CA ASN A 604 -12.40 65.65 -12.72
C ASN A 604 -11.10 64.91 -12.88
N GLY A 605 -11.03 64.09 -13.93
CA GLY A 605 -9.80 63.93 -14.70
C GLY A 605 -8.61 63.18 -14.07
N SER A 606 -8.82 61.99 -13.61
CA SER A 606 -7.82 60.89 -13.62
C SER A 606 -8.55 59.61 -13.23
N LEU A 607 -8.27 58.50 -13.90
CA LEU A 607 -8.77 57.18 -13.55
C LEU A 607 -8.32 56.87 -12.12
N PRO A 608 -9.26 56.55 -11.19
CA PRO A 608 -8.86 56.14 -9.85
C PRO A 608 -8.28 54.73 -9.90
N SER A 609 -7.10 54.58 -9.34
CA SER A 609 -6.49 53.30 -9.05
C SER A 609 -7.09 52.58 -7.83
N GLN A 610 -8.17 53.09 -7.25
CA GLN A 610 -8.88 52.50 -6.09
C GLN A 610 -10.38 52.67 -6.20
N TYR A 611 -11.16 51.63 -5.93
CA TYR A 611 -12.59 51.62 -5.81
C TYR A 611 -13.00 51.93 -4.35
N VAL A 612 -13.73 53.01 -4.10
CA VAL A 612 -14.27 53.36 -2.78
C VAL A 612 -15.74 52.88 -2.72
N VAL A 613 -16.03 52.05 -1.71
CA VAL A 613 -17.38 51.49 -1.42
C VAL A 613 -18.04 52.26 -0.31
N ASP A 614 -19.38 52.42 -0.38
CA ASP A 614 -20.19 53.20 0.56
C ASP A 614 -20.06 52.68 2.00
N GLY A 615 -19.49 53.51 2.86
CA GLY A 615 -19.72 53.50 4.30
C GLY A 615 -18.78 52.65 5.15
N ASP A 616 -18.11 51.62 4.60
CA ASP A 616 -17.06 50.92 5.30
C ASP A 616 -15.83 50.83 4.43
N THR A 617 -14.75 51.45 4.84
CA THR A 617 -13.41 51.09 4.41
C THR A 617 -13.14 49.70 4.98
N LEU A 618 -13.49 48.68 4.20
CA LEU A 618 -12.74 47.43 4.32
C LEU A 618 -11.36 47.77 3.80
N ASP A 619 -10.52 48.17 4.74
CA ASP A 619 -9.08 48.21 4.54
C ASP A 619 -8.65 46.74 4.31
N ILE A 620 -8.84 46.27 3.07
CA ILE A 620 -8.08 45.13 2.60
C ILE A 620 -6.72 45.74 2.30
N GLY A 621 -5.99 46.03 3.36
CA GLY A 621 -4.57 46.32 3.33
C GLY A 621 -3.84 45.11 2.78
N TYR A 622 -3.81 44.98 1.47
CA TYR A 622 -2.68 44.30 0.86
C TYR A 622 -1.49 45.27 0.89
N GLU A 623 -0.92 45.48 2.08
CA GLU A 623 0.50 45.70 2.13
C GLU A 623 1.13 44.51 1.40
N ILE A 624 1.76 44.79 0.28
CA ILE A 624 2.81 43.92 -0.23
C ILE A 624 3.94 44.01 0.82
N ALA A 625 3.72 43.38 1.95
CA ALA A 625 4.82 42.96 2.78
C ALA A 625 5.40 41.75 2.07
N GLU A 626 6.60 41.91 1.55
CA GLU A 626 7.54 40.79 1.49
C GLU A 626 7.58 40.23 2.92
N VAL A 627 6.68 39.31 3.23
CA VAL A 627 6.77 38.51 4.45
C VAL A 627 7.76 37.41 4.13
N ALA A 628 9.01 37.69 4.48
CA ALA A 628 9.96 36.63 4.77
C ALA A 628 9.26 35.63 5.71
N PRO A 629 9.43 34.30 5.53
CA PRO A 629 8.73 33.28 6.28
C PRO A 629 9.34 33.07 7.69
N THR A 630 9.21 34.06 8.58
CA THR A 630 9.85 33.99 9.89
C THR A 630 9.09 34.68 11.04
N ALA A 631 7.78 34.66 11.10
CA ALA A 631 7.10 35.30 12.23
C ALA A 631 6.14 34.44 13.08
N ARG A 632 5.93 33.16 12.76
CA ARG A 632 5.07 32.29 13.60
C ARG A 632 5.77 31.12 14.28
N VAL A 633 7.06 30.95 14.11
CA VAL A 633 7.86 29.92 14.83
C VAL A 633 8.53 30.48 16.10
N ALA A 634 8.55 31.79 16.28
CA ALA A 634 9.33 32.44 17.32
C ALA A 634 8.75 32.33 18.75
N HIS A 635 7.55 31.84 18.95
CA HIS A 635 6.98 31.71 20.31
C HIS A 635 7.19 30.36 20.99
N GLN A 636 7.75 29.36 20.31
CA GLN A 636 8.07 28.07 20.93
C GLN A 636 9.56 27.80 21.16
N GLU A 637 10.46 28.66 20.67
CA GLU A 637 11.91 28.43 20.80
C GLU A 637 12.57 29.02 22.05
N GLU A 638 11.86 29.77 22.88
CA GLU A 638 12.48 30.45 24.05
C GLU A 638 12.70 29.55 25.28
N ARG A 639 12.50 28.24 25.23
CA ARG A 639 12.70 27.34 26.40
C ARG A 639 13.70 26.21 26.25
N VAL A 640 14.50 26.18 25.21
CA VAL A 640 15.62 25.23 25.13
C VAL A 640 16.92 25.99 24.96
N ALA A 641 17.43 26.52 26.08
CA ALA A 641 18.78 27.06 26.15
C ALA A 641 19.78 25.91 26.28
N ASN A 642 20.75 25.89 25.37
CA ASN A 642 22.04 25.19 25.31
C ASN A 642 22.16 24.17 24.15
N VAL A 643 22.16 24.68 22.90
CA VAL A 643 22.91 24.10 21.82
C VAL A 643 23.74 25.24 21.19
N GLN A 644 25.03 24.99 20.98
CA GLN A 644 25.93 25.96 20.37
C GLN A 644 25.39 26.38 19.01
N VAL A 645 25.09 27.65 18.87
CA VAL A 645 24.66 28.29 17.62
C VAL A 645 25.90 28.49 16.76
N LEU A 646 25.88 27.91 15.58
CA LEU A 646 26.80 28.24 14.49
C LEU A 646 26.64 29.73 14.14
N SER A 647 27.74 30.43 13.91
CA SER A 647 27.72 31.87 13.68
C SER A 647 27.08 32.23 12.33
N ASP A 648 26.50 33.43 12.24
CA ASP A 648 25.89 33.98 11.02
C ASP A 648 26.80 33.94 9.76
N LYS A 649 28.10 33.72 9.96
CA LYS A 649 29.08 33.58 8.88
C LYS A 649 29.02 32.19 8.22
N ASP A 650 28.72 31.17 8.99
CA ASP A 650 28.60 29.77 8.50
C ASP A 650 27.29 29.55 7.69
N ILE A 651 26.25 30.34 8.04
CA ILE A 651 24.96 30.33 7.33
C ILE A 651 25.01 31.07 6.00
N SER A 652 25.87 32.08 5.87
CA SER A 652 26.02 32.87 4.64
C SER A 652 26.79 32.13 3.53
N GLU A 653 27.67 31.21 3.89
CA GLU A 653 28.41 30.37 2.92
C GLU A 653 27.56 29.22 2.36
N LEU A 654 26.52 28.78 3.09
CA LEU A 654 25.59 27.73 2.62
C LEU A 654 24.45 28.25 1.70
N LYS A 655 24.31 29.57 1.55
CA LYS A 655 23.23 30.20 0.75
C LYS A 655 23.63 30.62 -0.65
N MET A 656 24.86 30.34 -1.10
CA MET A 656 25.36 30.93 -2.35
C MET A 656 25.16 30.10 -3.63
N ASP A 657 24.43 29.00 -3.64
CA ASP A 657 24.28 28.18 -4.88
C ASP A 657 22.85 27.97 -5.41
N TYR A 658 21.86 28.76 -4.97
CA TYR A 658 20.52 28.65 -5.56
C TYR A 658 19.86 30.03 -5.72
N ALA A 659 20.29 30.77 -6.72
CA ALA A 659 19.51 31.88 -7.31
C ALA A 659 19.30 31.61 -8.81
N PRO A 660 18.06 31.36 -9.28
CA PRO A 660 17.79 31.34 -10.69
C PRO A 660 17.89 32.76 -11.21
N GLN A 661 18.77 32.98 -12.18
CA GLN A 661 18.84 34.22 -12.93
C GLN A 661 17.50 34.48 -13.66
N ARG A 662 16.86 35.58 -13.29
CA ARG A 662 15.72 36.13 -14.04
C ARG A 662 16.28 36.89 -15.24
N GLU A 663 16.20 36.31 -16.41
CA GLU A 663 16.23 37.09 -17.64
C GLU A 663 14.82 37.65 -17.92
N ALA A 664 14.68 38.95 -17.74
CA ALA A 664 13.49 39.66 -18.14
C ALA A 664 13.55 39.95 -19.65
N THR A 665 12.77 39.20 -20.41
CA THR A 665 12.53 39.55 -21.82
C THR A 665 11.30 40.47 -21.85
N MET A 666 11.53 41.76 -22.05
CA MET A 666 10.47 42.72 -22.40
C MET A 666 9.93 42.40 -23.80
N VAL A 667 8.66 41.99 -23.88
CA VAL A 667 7.93 42.04 -25.15
C VAL A 667 7.00 43.24 -25.11
N GLY A 668 7.17 44.10 -26.09
CA GLY A 668 6.54 45.39 -26.18
C GLY A 668 5.02 45.32 -26.29
N ALA A 669 4.39 46.27 -25.60
CA ALA A 669 2.96 46.56 -25.68
C ALA A 669 2.61 47.17 -27.03
N ILE A 670 1.70 46.53 -27.77
CA ILE A 670 1.01 47.19 -28.88
C ILE A 670 -0.31 47.72 -28.31
N SER A 671 -0.38 49.04 -28.17
CA SER A 671 -1.61 49.74 -27.84
C SER A 671 -2.55 49.77 -29.04
N SER A 672 -3.72 49.21 -28.99
CA SER A 672 -4.82 49.57 -29.87
C SER A 672 -5.91 50.24 -29.08
N ASN A 673 -5.99 51.54 -29.20
CA ASN A 673 -7.14 52.38 -28.79
C ASN A 673 -8.38 51.98 -29.59
N ALA A 674 -9.37 51.37 -28.94
CA ALA A 674 -10.75 51.41 -29.43
C ALA A 674 -11.63 51.91 -28.32
N ALA A 675 -11.97 53.19 -28.41
CA ALA A 675 -13.01 53.82 -27.58
C ALA A 675 -14.34 53.21 -27.94
N MET A 676 -14.93 52.43 -27.07
CA MET A 676 -16.36 52.03 -27.16
C MET A 676 -17.22 52.93 -26.27
N LYS A 677 -18.12 53.61 -26.91
CA LYS A 677 -19.14 54.47 -26.31
C LYS A 677 -20.06 53.63 -25.42
N ARG A 678 -20.16 53.99 -24.14
CA ARG A 678 -21.16 53.51 -23.21
C ARG A 678 -22.42 54.33 -23.35
N SER A 679 -23.56 53.70 -23.72
CA SER A 679 -24.89 54.10 -23.28
C SER A 679 -25.83 52.92 -23.47
N GLU A 680 -26.19 52.28 -22.38
CA GLU A 680 -27.47 51.56 -22.30
C GLU A 680 -27.94 51.54 -20.85
N SER A 681 -29.13 52.08 -20.65
CA SER A 681 -29.89 52.04 -19.40
C SER A 681 -30.43 50.64 -19.14
N TYR A 682 -30.13 50.06 -17.97
CA TYR A 682 -30.76 48.82 -17.55
C TYR A 682 -32.11 49.12 -16.93
N THR A 683 -33.20 48.64 -17.55
CA THR A 683 -34.52 48.42 -16.96
C THR A 683 -34.51 47.14 -16.16
N GLU A 684 -35.03 47.14 -14.93
CA GLU A 684 -35.26 45.95 -14.10
C GLU A 684 -36.36 45.08 -14.74
N ASP A 685 -35.97 44.11 -15.55
CA ASP A 685 -36.80 42.93 -15.78
C ASP A 685 -36.17 41.77 -15.01
N THR A 686 -36.95 41.11 -14.16
CA THR A 686 -36.58 39.87 -13.51
C THR A 686 -36.56 38.76 -14.56
N PRO A 687 -35.41 38.33 -15.08
CA PRO A 687 -35.36 37.22 -16.02
C PRO A 687 -35.38 35.91 -15.23
N GLU A 688 -36.11 34.92 -15.76
CA GLU A 688 -35.92 33.51 -15.43
C GLU A 688 -34.41 33.20 -15.39
N ALA A 689 -33.97 32.48 -14.33
CA ALA A 689 -32.56 32.11 -14.16
C ALA A 689 -32.05 31.39 -15.42
N PRO A 690 -30.98 31.86 -16.08
CA PRO A 690 -30.48 31.24 -17.29
C PRO A 690 -30.08 29.82 -16.99
N THR A 691 -30.54 28.87 -17.81
CA THR A 691 -30.18 27.44 -17.68
C THR A 691 -28.74 27.28 -18.12
N GLY A 692 -27.79 27.29 -17.17
CA GLY A 692 -26.40 27.12 -17.45
C GLY A 692 -26.09 25.74 -18.08
N SER A 693 -25.32 25.75 -19.14
CA SER A 693 -24.74 24.53 -19.77
C SER A 693 -23.27 24.36 -19.43
N ILE A 694 -22.78 23.12 -19.39
CA ILE A 694 -21.38 22.75 -19.19
C ILE A 694 -20.90 22.09 -20.49
N ALA A 695 -19.79 22.55 -21.04
CA ALA A 695 -19.11 21.92 -22.17
C ALA A 695 -17.68 21.54 -21.77
N LEU A 696 -17.39 20.24 -21.74
CA LEU A 696 -16.06 19.73 -21.41
C LEU A 696 -15.22 19.59 -22.68
N ASN A 697 -13.95 19.97 -22.60
CA ASN A 697 -13.01 19.74 -23.67
C ASN A 697 -12.58 18.27 -23.67
N ALA A 698 -12.57 17.63 -24.85
CA ALA A 698 -12.10 16.28 -24.98
C ALA A 698 -10.59 16.24 -24.76
N TYR A 699 -10.15 15.52 -23.75
CA TYR A 699 -8.73 15.26 -23.54
C TYR A 699 -8.27 14.10 -24.41
N ASN A 700 -7.18 14.29 -25.18
CA ASN A 700 -6.46 13.26 -25.91
C ASN A 700 -4.95 13.42 -25.62
N PRO A 701 -4.31 12.43 -24.93
CA PRO A 701 -2.89 12.50 -24.59
C PRO A 701 -1.94 12.26 -25.77
N ASP A 702 -2.47 12.04 -26.99
CA ASP A 702 -1.72 11.84 -28.24
C ASP A 702 -0.61 10.78 -28.16
N THR A 703 -0.87 9.67 -27.47
CA THR A 703 0.09 8.60 -27.25
C THR A 703 0.18 7.65 -28.46
N PRO A 704 1.36 6.99 -28.69
CA PRO A 704 1.53 6.07 -29.80
C PRO A 704 0.52 4.91 -29.78
N TYR A 705 0.25 4.33 -28.62
CA TYR A 705 -0.66 3.23 -28.48
C TYR A 705 -2.13 3.61 -28.72
N LEU A 706 -2.56 4.83 -28.36
CA LEU A 706 -3.91 5.31 -28.68
C LEU A 706 -4.11 5.49 -30.18
N LYS A 707 -3.11 6.01 -30.88
CA LYS A 707 -3.16 6.11 -32.35
C LYS A 707 -3.40 4.72 -32.96
N VAL A 708 -2.69 3.69 -32.49
CA VAL A 708 -2.90 2.31 -32.96
C VAL A 708 -4.30 1.82 -32.64
N MET A 709 -4.84 2.10 -31.43
CA MET A 709 -6.20 1.76 -31.03
C MET A 709 -7.27 2.47 -31.88
N GLU A 710 -7.07 3.74 -32.20
CA GLU A 710 -8.01 4.55 -32.98
C GLU A 710 -8.06 4.12 -34.45
N TYR A 711 -6.93 3.65 -35.02
CA TYR A 711 -6.85 3.12 -36.38
C TYR A 711 -7.30 1.65 -36.49
N ALA A 712 -7.38 0.93 -35.40
CA ALA A 712 -7.82 -0.46 -35.38
C ALA A 712 -9.31 -0.60 -35.72
N ASP A 713 -9.65 -1.66 -36.47
CA ASP A 713 -11.03 -2.06 -36.63
C ASP A 713 -11.68 -2.30 -35.25
N GLU A 714 -12.88 -1.76 -35.04
CA GLU A 714 -13.58 -1.87 -33.76
C GLU A 714 -13.78 -3.32 -33.32
N ALA A 715 -14.02 -4.23 -34.27
CA ALA A 715 -14.12 -5.67 -34.01
C ALA A 715 -12.79 -6.29 -33.52
N LYS A 716 -11.66 -5.66 -33.80
CA LYS A 716 -10.32 -6.09 -33.41
C LYS A 716 -9.71 -5.29 -32.26
N ALA A 717 -10.45 -4.32 -31.74
CA ALA A 717 -9.94 -3.42 -30.69
C ALA A 717 -9.40 -4.18 -29.47
N LEU A 718 -10.08 -5.23 -29.03
CA LEU A 718 -9.66 -6.07 -27.92
C LEU A 718 -8.37 -6.86 -28.22
N GLU A 719 -8.25 -7.41 -29.41
CA GLU A 719 -7.03 -8.10 -29.87
C GLU A 719 -5.85 -7.13 -29.96
N THR A 720 -6.09 -5.92 -30.46
CA THR A 720 -5.11 -4.84 -30.55
C THR A 720 -4.64 -4.42 -29.15
N TYR A 721 -5.56 -4.28 -28.20
CA TYR A 721 -5.24 -4.01 -26.81
C TYR A 721 -4.31 -5.07 -26.22
N TYR A 722 -4.61 -6.37 -26.37
CA TYR A 722 -3.73 -7.41 -25.83
C TYR A 722 -2.34 -7.43 -26.47
N LYS A 723 -2.20 -7.09 -27.76
CA LYS A 723 -0.90 -6.94 -28.41
C LYS A 723 -0.11 -5.75 -27.82
N LEU A 724 -0.77 -4.61 -27.64
CA LEU A 724 -0.15 -3.41 -27.04
C LEU A 724 0.21 -3.62 -25.57
N LYS A 725 -0.58 -4.42 -24.85
CA LYS A 725 -0.32 -4.78 -23.45
C LYS A 725 1.02 -5.52 -23.27
N GLU A 726 1.50 -6.25 -24.27
CA GLU A 726 2.81 -6.92 -24.20
C GLU A 726 3.96 -5.89 -24.13
N GLU A 727 3.82 -4.71 -24.75
CA GLU A 727 4.81 -3.64 -24.77
C GLU A 727 4.59 -2.59 -23.67
N TYR A 728 3.33 -2.18 -23.48
CA TYR A 728 2.98 -1.05 -22.60
C TYR A 728 2.40 -1.47 -21.24
N GLY A 729 2.24 -2.76 -20.97
CA GLY A 729 1.53 -3.29 -19.80
C GLY A 729 2.12 -2.97 -18.43
N SER A 730 3.35 -2.46 -18.37
CA SER A 730 3.96 -1.93 -17.14
C SER A 730 3.69 -0.44 -16.91
N THR A 731 3.02 0.24 -17.86
CA THR A 731 2.80 1.69 -17.84
C THR A 731 1.37 2.01 -17.36
N PRO A 732 1.17 2.62 -16.18
CA PRO A 732 -0.15 2.92 -15.66
C PRO A 732 -1.02 3.79 -16.59
N SER A 733 -0.42 4.78 -17.25
CA SER A 733 -1.13 5.63 -18.20
C SER A 733 -1.69 4.88 -19.41
N PHE A 734 -1.07 3.78 -19.83
CA PHE A 734 -1.61 2.93 -20.89
C PHE A 734 -3.01 2.40 -20.54
N TYR A 735 -3.19 1.88 -19.33
CA TYR A 735 -4.48 1.38 -18.90
C TYR A 735 -5.53 2.47 -18.76
N ALA A 736 -5.13 3.65 -18.26
CA ALA A 736 -6.03 4.78 -18.13
C ALA A 736 -6.55 5.26 -19.48
N ASP A 737 -5.68 5.37 -20.49
CA ASP A 737 -6.04 5.86 -21.81
C ASP A 737 -6.86 4.84 -22.60
N VAL A 738 -6.46 3.58 -22.58
CA VAL A 738 -7.19 2.52 -23.27
C VAL A 738 -8.56 2.27 -22.64
N ALA A 739 -8.67 2.39 -21.31
CA ALA A 739 -9.97 2.33 -20.66
C ALA A 739 -10.89 3.48 -21.11
N ASP A 740 -10.37 4.71 -21.20
CA ASP A 740 -11.12 5.85 -21.75
C ASP A 740 -11.55 5.61 -23.20
N TYR A 741 -10.71 4.99 -24.02
CA TYR A 741 -11.04 4.62 -25.38
C TYR A 741 -12.27 3.67 -25.40
N PHE A 742 -12.23 2.58 -24.63
CA PHE A 742 -13.37 1.65 -24.56
C PHE A 742 -14.63 2.31 -23.97
N PHE A 743 -14.48 3.18 -22.96
CA PHE A 743 -15.61 3.89 -22.39
C PHE A 743 -16.28 4.85 -23.40
N LYS A 744 -15.48 5.63 -24.15
CA LYS A 744 -15.96 6.52 -25.23
C LYS A 744 -16.67 5.75 -26.35
N LYS A 745 -16.26 4.50 -26.61
CA LYS A 745 -16.93 3.59 -27.55
C LYS A 745 -18.18 2.91 -26.98
N GLY A 746 -18.59 3.25 -25.75
CA GLY A 746 -19.78 2.70 -25.09
C GLY A 746 -19.57 1.35 -24.41
N ASN A 747 -18.34 0.81 -24.43
CA ASN A 747 -18.02 -0.46 -23.78
C ASN A 747 -17.51 -0.23 -22.34
N LYS A 748 -18.44 0.10 -21.44
CA LYS A 748 -18.16 0.35 -20.02
C LYS A 748 -17.53 -0.85 -19.31
N GLU A 749 -17.98 -2.06 -19.62
CA GLU A 749 -17.48 -3.27 -18.96
C GLU A 749 -16.01 -3.51 -19.27
N GLN A 750 -15.62 -3.35 -20.53
CA GLN A 750 -14.22 -3.48 -20.95
C GLN A 750 -13.37 -2.33 -20.36
N ALA A 751 -13.92 -1.13 -20.30
CA ALA A 751 -13.24 -0.01 -19.66
C ALA A 751 -12.92 -0.29 -18.18
N ILE A 752 -13.88 -0.84 -17.42
CA ILE A 752 -13.66 -1.21 -16.01
C ILE A 752 -12.63 -2.33 -15.90
N LEU A 753 -12.68 -3.35 -16.76
CA LEU A 753 -11.68 -4.43 -16.77
C LEU A 753 -10.27 -3.88 -17.01
N VAL A 754 -10.11 -3.04 -18.03
CA VAL A 754 -8.81 -2.47 -18.39
C VAL A 754 -8.28 -1.57 -17.28
N ILE A 755 -9.10 -0.66 -16.74
CA ILE A 755 -8.62 0.27 -15.70
C ILE A 755 -8.31 -0.44 -14.38
N SER A 756 -8.98 -1.55 -14.08
CA SER A 756 -8.74 -2.29 -12.83
C SER A 756 -7.32 -2.88 -12.73
N ASN A 757 -6.59 -3.05 -13.86
CA ASN A 757 -5.17 -3.43 -13.82
C ASN A 757 -4.31 -2.51 -12.95
N LEU A 758 -4.74 -1.27 -12.71
CA LEU A 758 -4.01 -0.35 -11.83
C LEU A 758 -3.92 -0.83 -10.39
N ALA A 759 -4.92 -1.60 -9.92
CA ALA A 759 -4.89 -2.20 -8.58
C ALA A 759 -3.83 -3.31 -8.47
N GLU A 760 -3.48 -3.94 -9.58
CA GLU A 760 -2.47 -5.02 -9.64
C GLU A 760 -1.05 -4.50 -9.87
N LEU A 761 -0.89 -3.37 -10.59
CA LEU A 761 0.42 -2.80 -10.93
C LEU A 761 1.15 -2.24 -9.70
N GLY A 762 0.43 -1.74 -8.73
CA GLY A 762 0.98 -1.17 -7.52
C GLY A 762 0.12 -1.51 -6.33
N LEU A 763 0.31 -2.70 -5.77
CA LEU A 763 -0.35 -3.08 -4.52
C LEU A 763 -0.05 -2.04 -3.44
N ASP A 764 -1.11 -1.48 -2.83
CA ASP A 764 -1.01 -0.42 -1.82
C ASP A 764 -0.38 0.91 -2.31
N ASP A 765 -0.35 1.19 -3.64
CA ASP A 765 0.06 2.49 -4.17
C ASP A 765 -1.12 3.47 -4.15
N PRO A 766 -1.15 4.47 -3.26
CA PRO A 766 -2.29 5.37 -3.11
C PRO A 766 -2.50 6.29 -4.30
N GLN A 767 -1.47 6.63 -5.08
CA GLN A 767 -1.58 7.44 -6.28
C GLN A 767 -2.31 6.67 -7.39
N LEU A 768 -1.88 5.43 -7.65
CA LEU A 768 -2.54 4.56 -8.65
C LEU A 768 -3.98 4.25 -8.27
N LEU A 769 -4.24 3.97 -6.99
CA LEU A 769 -5.59 3.71 -6.50
C LEU A 769 -6.47 4.97 -6.59
N ARG A 770 -5.95 6.17 -6.32
CA ARG A 770 -6.70 7.42 -6.47
C ARG A 770 -7.06 7.68 -7.93
N MET A 771 -6.11 7.48 -8.85
CA MET A 771 -6.36 7.54 -10.30
C MET A 771 -7.44 6.54 -10.73
N LEU A 772 -7.35 5.28 -10.25
CA LEU A 772 -8.37 4.26 -10.48
C LEU A 772 -9.75 4.73 -9.97
N GLY A 773 -9.82 5.26 -8.75
CA GLY A 773 -11.05 5.78 -8.16
C GLY A 773 -11.68 6.92 -8.96
N TYR A 774 -10.87 7.87 -9.44
CA TYR A 774 -11.33 8.96 -10.31
C TYR A 774 -11.91 8.44 -11.63
N LYS A 775 -11.24 7.47 -12.27
CA LYS A 775 -11.74 6.86 -13.51
C LYS A 775 -13.03 6.06 -13.30
N LEU A 776 -13.12 5.26 -12.25
CA LEU A 776 -14.34 4.52 -11.89
C LEU A 776 -15.52 5.48 -11.63
N SER A 777 -15.27 6.59 -10.93
CA SER A 777 -16.29 7.64 -10.71
C SER A 777 -16.79 8.22 -12.05
N SER A 778 -15.86 8.57 -12.96
CA SER A 778 -16.21 9.10 -14.29
C SER A 778 -16.99 8.10 -15.13
N TYR A 779 -16.69 6.79 -15.02
CA TYR A 779 -17.41 5.70 -15.68
C TYR A 779 -18.72 5.33 -14.98
N LYS A 780 -19.09 6.01 -13.89
CA LYS A 780 -20.28 5.72 -13.08
C LYS A 780 -20.25 4.28 -12.51
N ALA A 781 -19.09 3.77 -12.19
CA ALA A 781 -18.87 2.52 -11.46
C ALA A 781 -18.79 2.83 -9.95
N LYS A 782 -19.94 3.24 -9.39
CA LYS A 782 -20.02 3.93 -8.09
C LYS A 782 -19.58 3.06 -6.91
N LYS A 783 -20.00 1.79 -6.89
CA LYS A 783 -19.68 0.86 -5.80
C LYS A 783 -18.20 0.50 -5.79
N GLU A 784 -17.62 0.25 -6.96
CA GLU A 784 -16.21 -0.02 -7.14
C GLU A 784 -15.38 1.21 -6.72
N ALA A 785 -15.79 2.40 -7.10
CA ALA A 785 -15.15 3.65 -6.68
C ALA A 785 -15.14 3.82 -5.16
N VAL A 786 -16.26 3.51 -4.47
CA VAL A 786 -16.34 3.54 -3.00
C VAL A 786 -15.30 2.60 -2.38
N GLN A 787 -15.16 1.36 -2.87
CA GLN A 787 -14.19 0.42 -2.31
C GLN A 787 -12.75 0.90 -2.53
N VAL A 788 -12.44 1.40 -3.73
CA VAL A 788 -11.11 1.93 -4.04
C VAL A 788 -10.78 3.14 -3.16
N PHE A 789 -11.67 4.11 -3.01
CA PHE A 789 -11.43 5.26 -2.14
C PHE A 789 -11.42 4.90 -0.65
N ARG A 790 -12.14 3.87 -0.23
CA ARG A 790 -12.03 3.32 1.13
C ARG A 790 -10.62 2.80 1.39
N LYS A 791 -10.07 2.06 0.44
CA LYS A 791 -8.67 1.59 0.51
C LYS A 791 -7.67 2.75 0.52
N VAL A 792 -7.89 3.79 -0.30
CA VAL A 792 -7.05 5.01 -0.26
C VAL A 792 -7.12 5.69 1.10
N ALA A 793 -8.31 5.83 1.69
CA ALA A 793 -8.48 6.44 3.01
C ALA A 793 -7.83 5.61 4.14
N GLU A 794 -7.78 4.29 4.01
CA GLU A 794 -7.05 3.41 4.94
C GLU A 794 -5.53 3.55 4.79
N LEU A 795 -5.04 3.69 3.54
CA LEU A 795 -3.62 3.85 3.25
C LEU A 795 -3.08 5.24 3.61
N ARG A 796 -3.97 6.25 3.66
CA ARG A 796 -3.63 7.68 3.79
C ARG A 796 -4.60 8.38 4.75
N GLU A 797 -4.63 7.91 6.00
CA GLU A 797 -5.48 8.49 7.05
C GLU A 797 -5.08 9.92 7.43
N GLU A 798 -3.84 10.32 7.16
CA GLU A 798 -3.32 11.67 7.41
C GLU A 798 -3.70 12.69 6.34
N GLU A 799 -4.31 12.27 5.23
CA GLU A 799 -4.65 13.13 4.12
C GLU A 799 -6.16 13.42 4.08
N PRO A 800 -6.58 14.66 4.30
CA PRO A 800 -8.00 15.02 4.32
C PRO A 800 -8.69 14.73 2.98
N GLN A 801 -7.98 14.87 1.85
CA GLN A 801 -8.53 14.59 0.52
C GLN A 801 -8.92 13.13 0.35
N SER A 802 -8.24 12.18 1.02
CA SER A 802 -8.61 10.75 0.98
C SER A 802 -10.02 10.50 1.54
N PHE A 803 -10.37 11.17 2.65
CA PHE A 803 -11.71 11.11 3.24
C PHE A 803 -12.74 11.92 2.42
N ARG A 804 -12.30 13.02 1.81
CA ARG A 804 -13.18 13.79 0.93
C ARG A 804 -13.56 13.00 -0.32
N ASP A 805 -12.58 12.36 -0.98
CA ASP A 805 -12.82 11.48 -2.14
C ASP A 805 -13.78 10.34 -1.79
N LEU A 806 -13.55 9.66 -0.64
CA LEU A 806 -14.45 8.61 -0.14
C LEU A 806 -15.86 9.15 0.13
N GLY A 807 -15.98 10.30 0.82
CA GLY A 807 -17.24 10.90 1.15
C GLY A 807 -18.06 11.29 -0.09
N LEU A 808 -17.40 11.84 -1.12
CA LEU A 808 -18.05 12.15 -2.40
C LEU A 808 -18.48 10.88 -3.15
N ALA A 809 -17.66 9.82 -3.17
CA ALA A 809 -18.02 8.55 -3.77
C ALA A 809 -19.22 7.88 -3.07
N LEU A 810 -19.26 7.92 -1.73
CA LEU A 810 -20.41 7.46 -0.93
C LEU A 810 -21.68 8.25 -1.27
N ALA A 811 -21.57 9.56 -1.46
CA ALA A 811 -22.70 10.40 -1.86
C ALA A 811 -23.20 10.05 -3.28
N ASP A 812 -22.29 9.78 -4.21
CA ASP A 812 -22.62 9.33 -5.56
C ASP A 812 -23.31 7.94 -5.56
N ASP A 813 -22.96 7.06 -4.62
CA ASP A 813 -23.62 5.77 -4.39
C ASP A 813 -24.89 5.88 -3.49
N ALA A 814 -25.38 7.09 -3.23
CA ALA A 814 -26.56 7.39 -2.42
C ALA A 814 -26.48 6.97 -0.93
N GLN A 815 -25.28 6.77 -0.39
CA GLN A 815 -25.04 6.47 1.02
C GLN A 815 -24.86 7.75 1.84
N TYR A 816 -25.86 8.66 1.81
CA TYR A 816 -25.72 10.07 2.25
C TYR A 816 -25.33 10.24 3.72
N ASN A 817 -25.83 9.40 4.64
CA ASN A 817 -25.47 9.50 6.06
C ASN A 817 -24.01 9.14 6.32
N GLU A 818 -23.50 8.09 5.66
CA GLU A 818 -22.09 7.70 5.75
C GLU A 818 -21.20 8.74 5.05
N ALA A 819 -21.64 9.26 3.90
CA ALA A 819 -20.98 10.32 3.17
C ALA A 819 -20.76 11.56 4.04
N VAL A 820 -21.82 12.11 4.65
CA VAL A 820 -21.73 13.30 5.50
C VAL A 820 -20.87 13.04 6.74
N LYS A 821 -20.98 11.86 7.36
CA LYS A 821 -20.14 11.48 8.50
C LYS A 821 -18.64 11.42 8.11
N THR A 822 -18.35 10.88 6.93
CA THR A 822 -16.97 10.78 6.41
C THR A 822 -16.41 12.17 6.06
N LEU A 823 -17.20 13.00 5.37
CA LEU A 823 -16.83 14.38 5.05
C LEU A 823 -16.61 15.22 6.31
N TYR A 824 -17.45 15.03 7.34
CA TYR A 824 -17.33 15.81 8.57
C TYR A 824 -16.06 15.47 9.38
N LYS A 825 -15.47 14.29 9.18
CA LYS A 825 -14.11 13.99 9.71
C LYS A 825 -13.05 14.93 9.12
N VAL A 826 -13.19 15.32 7.84
CA VAL A 826 -12.29 16.29 7.22
C VAL A 826 -12.45 17.66 7.90
N VAL A 827 -13.68 18.10 8.15
CA VAL A 827 -13.97 19.41 8.74
C VAL A 827 -13.44 19.54 10.18
N THR A 828 -13.51 18.47 10.96
CA THR A 828 -13.11 18.46 12.38
C THR A 828 -11.70 17.93 12.64
N GLY A 829 -11.02 17.46 11.61
CA GLY A 829 -9.68 16.88 11.72
C GLY A 829 -8.60 17.95 11.90
N LEU A 830 -7.54 17.60 12.61
CA LEU A 830 -6.33 18.43 12.69
C LEU A 830 -5.38 18.04 11.57
N TRP A 831 -5.35 18.85 10.51
CA TRP A 831 -4.56 18.58 9.32
C TRP A 831 -3.33 19.49 9.25
N SER A 832 -2.36 19.09 8.44
CA SER A 832 -1.22 19.95 8.12
C SER A 832 -1.69 21.19 7.34
N SER A 833 -1.13 22.35 7.61
CA SER A 833 -1.44 23.62 6.92
C SER A 833 -1.24 23.57 5.39
N ARG A 834 -0.46 22.62 4.90
CA ARG A 834 -0.24 22.38 3.45
C ARG A 834 -1.51 22.01 2.66
N PHE A 835 -2.58 21.61 3.34
CA PHE A 835 -3.82 21.21 2.68
C PHE A 835 -4.82 22.37 2.47
N GLY A 836 -4.41 23.60 2.76
CA GLY A 836 -5.20 24.80 2.50
C GLY A 836 -6.62 24.75 3.07
N ASP A 837 -7.59 25.24 2.30
CA ASP A 837 -9.02 25.36 2.69
C ASP A 837 -9.82 24.06 2.55
N VAL A 838 -9.19 22.88 2.55
CA VAL A 838 -9.91 21.60 2.32
C VAL A 838 -11.11 21.41 3.26
N GLN A 839 -11.02 21.92 4.50
CA GLN A 839 -12.08 21.81 5.50
C GLN A 839 -13.29 22.63 5.09
N LEU A 840 -13.11 23.87 4.64
CA LEU A 840 -14.19 24.76 4.18
C LEU A 840 -14.82 24.23 2.88
N VAL A 841 -14.01 23.83 1.90
CA VAL A 841 -14.49 23.24 0.64
C VAL A 841 -15.32 21.98 0.92
N THR A 842 -14.89 21.14 1.87
CA THR A 842 -15.62 19.94 2.29
C THR A 842 -16.93 20.30 3.01
N MET A 843 -16.93 21.38 3.79
CA MET A 843 -18.17 21.86 4.44
C MET A 843 -19.20 22.34 3.41
N ASN A 844 -18.75 22.94 2.30
CA ASN A 844 -19.61 23.27 1.15
C ASN A 844 -20.22 22.00 0.55
N ASP A 845 -19.47 20.91 0.40
CA ASP A 845 -19.98 19.62 -0.07
C ASP A 845 -21.05 19.06 0.87
N ILE A 846 -20.84 19.10 2.18
CA ILE A 846 -21.80 18.68 3.21
C ILE A 846 -23.09 19.50 3.10
N ASN A 847 -22.99 20.84 3.08
CA ASN A 847 -24.14 21.74 3.00
C ASN A 847 -24.97 21.49 1.74
N SER A 848 -24.33 21.25 0.59
CA SER A 848 -25.00 20.90 -0.65
C SER A 848 -25.76 19.57 -0.55
N LEU A 849 -25.16 18.54 0.06
CA LEU A 849 -25.82 17.24 0.27
C LEU A 849 -27.08 17.39 1.15
N ILE A 850 -26.96 18.10 2.28
CA ILE A 850 -28.08 18.36 3.20
C ILE A 850 -29.20 19.14 2.52
N ALA A 851 -28.85 20.11 1.67
CA ALA A 851 -29.85 20.91 0.95
C ALA A 851 -30.66 20.10 -0.08
N ARG A 852 -30.05 19.09 -0.69
CA ARG A 852 -30.65 18.28 -1.76
C ARG A 852 -31.32 16.99 -1.30
N HIS A 853 -30.86 16.41 -0.18
CA HIS A 853 -31.32 15.10 0.29
C HIS A 853 -31.93 15.19 1.69
N LYS A 854 -33.15 14.65 1.85
CA LYS A 854 -33.85 14.63 3.15
C LYS A 854 -33.36 13.43 4.00
N GLY A 855 -33.48 13.56 5.32
CA GLY A 855 -33.22 12.46 6.26
C GLY A 855 -31.76 12.26 6.62
N ILE A 856 -30.86 13.18 6.27
CA ILE A 856 -29.48 13.15 6.71
C ILE A 856 -29.42 13.57 8.19
N ASN A 857 -28.72 12.76 9.00
CA ASN A 857 -28.46 13.08 10.40
C ASN A 857 -27.38 14.17 10.52
N THR A 858 -27.78 15.33 11.06
CA THR A 858 -26.86 16.48 11.25
C THR A 858 -26.63 16.78 12.74
N SER A 859 -27.08 15.94 13.65
CA SER A 859 -27.06 16.22 15.11
C SER A 859 -25.66 16.41 15.70
N TYR A 860 -24.64 15.88 15.05
CA TYR A 860 -23.23 15.95 15.45
C TYR A 860 -22.45 17.09 14.78
N ILE A 861 -23.08 17.80 13.83
CA ILE A 861 -22.48 18.92 13.11
C ILE A 861 -22.68 20.22 13.91
N ASP A 862 -21.65 21.05 14.07
CA ASP A 862 -21.77 22.36 14.66
C ASP A 862 -22.75 23.22 13.87
N LYS A 863 -23.76 23.73 14.55
CA LYS A 863 -24.85 24.47 13.92
C LYS A 863 -24.41 25.76 13.20
N ARG A 864 -23.27 26.33 13.61
CA ARG A 864 -22.67 27.51 12.97
C ARG A 864 -22.17 27.23 11.55
N LEU A 865 -21.86 25.97 11.24
CA LEU A 865 -21.39 25.50 9.93
C LEU A 865 -22.53 25.12 8.97
N LEU A 866 -23.75 24.91 9.46
CA LEU A 866 -24.89 24.53 8.63
C LEU A 866 -25.43 25.77 7.90
N LYS A 867 -25.14 25.88 6.58
CA LYS A 867 -25.49 27.03 5.72
C LYS A 867 -26.31 26.60 4.51
N LYS A 868 -27.10 27.56 4.00
CA LYS A 868 -27.84 27.43 2.73
C LYS A 868 -27.38 28.56 1.80
N GLU A 869 -26.31 28.32 1.10
CA GLU A 869 -25.61 29.29 0.27
C GLU A 869 -25.46 28.76 -1.16
N PRO A 870 -26.59 28.65 -1.93
CA PRO A 870 -26.52 28.16 -3.30
C PRO A 870 -25.76 29.13 -4.21
N VAL A 871 -25.08 28.58 -5.20
CA VAL A 871 -24.33 29.33 -6.21
C VAL A 871 -24.66 28.83 -7.62
N ASP A 872 -24.61 29.72 -8.61
CA ASP A 872 -24.89 29.37 -10.00
C ASP A 872 -23.75 28.55 -10.61
N VAL A 873 -22.50 28.86 -10.26
CA VAL A 873 -21.29 28.14 -10.73
C VAL A 873 -20.41 27.71 -9.58
N ARG A 874 -19.97 26.47 -9.61
CA ARG A 874 -18.89 25.95 -8.78
C ARG A 874 -17.99 25.07 -9.62
N VAL A 875 -16.67 25.21 -9.47
CA VAL A 875 -15.65 24.32 -10.05
C VAL A 875 -14.75 23.85 -8.94
N VAL A 876 -14.44 22.56 -8.91
CA VAL A 876 -13.49 22.00 -7.96
C VAL A 876 -12.45 21.18 -8.69
N LEU A 877 -11.18 21.54 -8.49
CA LEU A 877 -10.00 20.85 -8.99
C LEU A 877 -9.39 20.02 -7.85
N SER A 878 -9.07 18.74 -8.11
CA SER A 878 -8.30 17.87 -7.22
C SER A 878 -7.33 17.05 -8.06
N TRP A 879 -6.24 16.56 -7.44
CA TRP A 879 -5.24 15.74 -8.13
C TRP A 879 -4.76 14.55 -7.30
N ASP A 880 -4.07 13.61 -7.94
CA ASP A 880 -3.69 12.32 -7.35
C ASP A 880 -2.30 12.29 -6.70
N THR A 881 -1.54 13.38 -6.78
CA THR A 881 -0.12 13.42 -6.42
C THR A 881 0.18 14.54 -5.44
N ASP A 882 0.91 14.25 -4.36
CA ASP A 882 1.39 15.24 -3.39
C ASP A 882 2.57 16.08 -3.95
N ASN A 883 2.82 17.24 -3.34
CA ASN A 883 3.90 18.15 -3.68
C ASN A 883 3.84 18.68 -5.14
N CYS A 884 2.64 18.77 -5.70
CA CYS A 884 2.37 19.39 -6.99
C CYS A 884 1.55 20.64 -6.78
N ASP A 885 1.93 21.66 -7.56
CA ASP A 885 1.30 22.98 -7.59
C ASP A 885 0.44 23.08 -8.86
N MET A 886 -0.88 23.08 -8.65
CA MET A 886 -1.89 23.03 -9.71
C MET A 886 -2.90 24.16 -9.51
N ASP A 887 -2.85 25.15 -10.36
CA ASP A 887 -3.70 26.33 -10.28
C ASP A 887 -4.99 26.19 -11.06
N LEU A 888 -6.12 26.49 -10.43
CA LEU A 888 -7.42 26.64 -11.09
C LEU A 888 -7.60 28.07 -11.56
N TRP A 889 -7.83 28.28 -12.86
CA TRP A 889 -8.15 29.57 -13.45
C TRP A 889 -9.55 29.59 -14.05
N VAL A 890 -10.35 30.56 -13.66
CA VAL A 890 -11.66 30.78 -14.26
C VAL A 890 -11.76 32.21 -14.81
N THR A 891 -11.94 32.31 -16.14
CA THR A 891 -12.11 33.62 -16.81
C THR A 891 -13.59 33.85 -17.11
N ASP A 892 -14.11 34.97 -16.66
CA ASP A 892 -15.50 35.37 -16.83
C ASP A 892 -15.81 35.93 -18.23
N PRO A 893 -17.11 36.16 -18.60
CA PRO A 893 -17.47 36.70 -19.90
C PRO A 893 -16.97 38.14 -20.19
N LYS A 894 -16.41 38.81 -19.19
CA LYS A 894 -15.77 40.13 -19.33
C LYS A 894 -14.24 40.06 -19.41
N ASN A 895 -13.70 38.84 -19.57
CA ASN A 895 -12.26 38.54 -19.62
C ASN A 895 -11.52 38.82 -18.31
N GLU A 896 -12.22 38.88 -17.17
CA GLU A 896 -11.55 38.93 -15.88
C GLU A 896 -11.24 37.50 -15.40
N LYS A 897 -9.95 37.24 -15.08
CA LYS A 897 -9.49 35.94 -14.59
C LYS A 897 -9.52 35.92 -13.06
N CYS A 898 -10.19 34.91 -12.48
CA CYS A 898 -10.09 34.53 -11.08
C CYS A 898 -9.06 33.44 -10.92
N TYR A 899 -8.04 33.66 -10.07
CA TYR A 899 -6.92 32.75 -9.84
C TYR A 899 -6.18 33.15 -8.54
N TYR A 900 -5.14 32.49 -8.12
CA TYR A 900 -4.43 32.70 -6.84
C TYR A 900 -4.08 34.17 -6.54
N SER A 901 -3.71 34.99 -7.56
CA SER A 901 -3.39 36.42 -7.37
C SER A 901 -4.58 37.34 -7.50
N ASN A 902 -5.73 36.91 -8.03
CA ASN A 902 -6.98 37.66 -8.11
C ASN A 902 -8.13 36.81 -7.58
N LYS A 903 -8.19 36.67 -6.23
CA LYS A 903 -9.10 35.73 -5.55
C LYS A 903 -10.56 36.14 -5.59
N LEU A 904 -10.89 37.41 -5.94
CA LEU A 904 -12.27 37.93 -5.99
C LEU A 904 -12.45 38.85 -7.18
N THR A 905 -13.25 38.43 -8.18
CA THR A 905 -13.49 39.21 -9.39
C THR A 905 -14.59 40.26 -9.18
N TYR A 906 -14.65 41.23 -10.09
CA TYR A 906 -15.69 42.27 -10.12
C TYR A 906 -17.14 41.70 -10.15
N LEU A 907 -17.33 40.57 -10.86
CA LEU A 907 -18.60 39.87 -10.91
C LEU A 907 -18.91 39.03 -9.66
N GLY A 908 -17.95 38.93 -8.71
CA GLY A 908 -18.09 38.18 -7.46
C GLY A 908 -17.65 36.71 -7.55
N GLY A 909 -16.93 36.35 -8.61
CA GLY A 909 -16.25 35.06 -8.65
C GLY A 909 -15.18 35.01 -7.56
N LYS A 910 -15.20 33.96 -6.73
CA LYS A 910 -14.27 33.73 -5.61
C LYS A 910 -13.56 32.42 -5.80
N ILE A 911 -12.23 32.39 -5.58
CA ILE A 911 -11.42 31.17 -5.52
C ILE A 911 -10.97 30.92 -4.08
N SER A 912 -10.73 29.65 -3.73
CA SER A 912 -10.16 29.20 -2.45
C SER A 912 -8.72 29.66 -2.27
N GLU A 913 -8.11 29.30 -1.15
CA GLU A 913 -6.67 29.42 -0.96
C GLU A 913 -5.91 28.55 -1.97
N ASP A 914 -4.73 29.03 -2.33
CA ASP A 914 -3.79 28.37 -3.22
C ASP A 914 -3.17 27.14 -2.53
N VAL A 915 -3.21 25.98 -3.19
CA VAL A 915 -2.68 24.71 -2.66
C VAL A 915 -1.42 24.33 -3.41
N THR A 916 -0.29 24.84 -2.95
CA THR A 916 1.05 24.58 -3.54
C THR A 916 1.63 23.22 -3.17
N GLN A 917 1.03 22.53 -2.20
CA GLN A 917 1.38 21.18 -1.72
C GLN A 917 0.10 20.43 -1.35
N GLY A 918 0.11 19.11 -1.46
CA GLY A 918 -1.09 18.31 -1.19
C GLY A 918 -1.79 17.89 -2.47
N TYR A 919 -3.09 17.67 -2.40
CA TYR A 919 -3.92 17.08 -3.46
C TYR A 919 -5.06 18.02 -3.93
N GLY A 920 -4.95 19.29 -3.60
CA GLY A 920 -6.08 20.21 -3.61
C GLY A 920 -6.98 19.99 -2.38
N PRO A 921 -8.26 20.35 -2.46
CA PRO A 921 -8.94 20.90 -3.63
C PRO A 921 -8.72 22.40 -3.81
N GLU A 922 -8.73 22.87 -5.04
CA GLU A 922 -9.01 24.28 -5.34
C GLU A 922 -10.44 24.47 -5.81
N GLU A 923 -11.11 25.49 -5.29
CA GLU A 923 -12.52 25.73 -5.50
C GLU A 923 -12.78 27.13 -6.03
N PHE A 924 -13.49 27.22 -7.16
CA PHE A 924 -14.08 28.47 -7.63
C PHE A 924 -15.58 28.47 -7.41
N MET A 925 -16.12 29.58 -6.92
CA MET A 925 -17.57 29.80 -6.75
C MET A 925 -17.99 31.14 -7.32
N LEU A 926 -19.19 31.15 -7.93
CA LEU A 926 -19.88 32.38 -8.34
C LEU A 926 -21.37 32.32 -7.97
N LYS A 927 -21.79 33.21 -7.07
CA LYS A 927 -23.17 33.23 -6.56
C LYS A 927 -24.21 33.44 -7.66
N LYS A 928 -24.02 34.45 -8.54
CA LYS A 928 -24.93 34.77 -9.63
C LYS A 928 -24.14 34.95 -10.94
N ALA A 929 -24.36 34.03 -11.86
CA ALA A 929 -23.74 34.10 -13.18
C ALA A 929 -24.38 35.16 -14.06
N VAL A 930 -23.59 35.86 -14.87
CA VAL A 930 -24.08 36.73 -15.93
C VAL A 930 -24.06 35.98 -17.25
N LYS A 931 -24.85 36.37 -18.20
CA LYS A 931 -24.93 35.79 -19.54
C LYS A 931 -23.58 35.83 -20.24
N GLY A 932 -23.15 34.72 -20.78
CA GLY A 932 -21.92 34.57 -21.54
C GLY A 932 -21.14 33.33 -21.19
N LYS A 933 -19.92 33.23 -21.75
CA LYS A 933 -19.06 32.07 -21.64
C LYS A 933 -18.00 32.27 -20.54
N TYR A 934 -17.92 31.33 -19.61
CA TYR A 934 -16.88 31.22 -18.59
C TYR A 934 -15.90 30.15 -19.00
N LYS A 935 -14.60 30.48 -19.06
CA LYS A 935 -13.56 29.57 -19.46
C LYS A 935 -12.84 29.02 -18.22
N VAL A 936 -12.67 27.70 -18.14
CA VAL A 936 -11.97 27.03 -17.06
C VAL A 936 -10.67 26.42 -17.57
N GLN A 937 -9.56 26.78 -16.95
CA GLN A 937 -8.22 26.34 -17.28
C GLN A 937 -7.53 25.81 -16.02
N VAL A 938 -6.55 24.95 -16.22
CA VAL A 938 -5.64 24.46 -15.17
C VAL A 938 -4.21 24.74 -15.63
N ASP A 939 -3.40 25.31 -14.74
CA ASP A 939 -1.98 25.52 -14.91
C ASP A 939 -1.21 24.55 -14.01
N TYR A 940 -0.30 23.77 -14.59
CA TYR A 940 0.64 22.97 -13.84
C TYR A 940 1.90 23.80 -13.59
N PHE A 941 1.92 24.57 -12.51
CA PHE A 941 3.01 25.48 -12.19
C PHE A 941 4.31 24.72 -11.92
N GLY A 942 4.27 23.66 -11.12
CA GLY A 942 5.47 22.91 -10.80
C GLY A 942 5.28 21.75 -9.84
N THR A 943 6.40 21.11 -9.52
CA THR A 943 6.46 20.08 -8.47
C THR A 943 7.71 20.27 -7.63
N SER A 944 7.54 20.18 -6.32
CA SER A 944 8.62 20.11 -5.33
C SER A 944 8.98 18.67 -4.96
N SER A 945 8.31 17.69 -5.58
CA SER A 945 8.58 16.27 -5.31
C SER A 945 9.97 15.86 -5.75
N GLN A 946 10.71 15.22 -4.88
CA GLN A 946 11.99 14.57 -5.23
C GLN A 946 11.78 13.25 -5.98
N LYS A 947 10.53 12.77 -6.08
CA LYS A 947 10.15 11.57 -6.82
C LYS A 947 9.99 11.90 -8.29
N GLN A 948 10.36 10.97 -9.18
CA GLN A 948 9.93 11.05 -10.57
C GLN A 948 8.42 10.83 -10.58
N LEU A 949 7.67 11.89 -10.87
CA LEU A 949 6.23 11.81 -10.93
C LEU A 949 5.81 11.03 -12.18
N MET A 950 4.90 10.10 -12.00
CA MET A 950 4.01 9.68 -13.08
C MET A 950 3.22 10.92 -13.53
N PRO A 951 2.67 10.94 -14.76
CA PRO A 951 1.76 12.00 -15.14
C PRO A 951 0.69 12.21 -14.06
N VAL A 952 0.51 13.47 -13.64
CA VAL A 952 -0.46 13.80 -12.58
C VAL A 952 -1.87 13.74 -13.15
N SER A 953 -2.75 12.99 -12.48
CA SER A 953 -4.16 12.91 -12.86
C SER A 953 -4.97 13.95 -12.11
N LEU A 954 -5.61 14.82 -12.85
CA LEU A 954 -6.50 15.86 -12.34
C LEU A 954 -7.93 15.40 -12.45
N ARG A 955 -8.72 15.63 -11.40
CA ARG A 955 -10.18 15.52 -11.42
C ARG A 955 -10.77 16.91 -11.32
N ILE A 956 -11.52 17.32 -12.31
CA ILE A 956 -12.21 18.60 -12.34
C ILE A 956 -13.72 18.34 -12.36
N ILE A 957 -14.42 18.89 -11.37
CA ILE A 957 -15.87 18.75 -11.25
C ILE A 957 -16.53 20.12 -11.45
N PHE A 958 -17.43 20.17 -12.40
CA PHE A 958 -18.19 21.35 -12.79
C PHE A 958 -19.62 21.25 -12.26
N TYR A 959 -20.10 22.27 -11.59
CA TYR A 959 -21.46 22.33 -11.09
C TYR A 959 -22.18 23.58 -11.58
N THR A 960 -23.46 23.43 -11.97
CA THR A 960 -24.38 24.54 -12.11
C THR A 960 -25.51 24.40 -11.10
N HIS A 961 -26.06 25.53 -10.64
CA HIS A 961 -27.12 25.60 -9.60
C HIS A 961 -26.75 24.81 -8.33
N TYR A 962 -25.48 24.90 -7.91
CA TYR A 962 -24.95 24.16 -6.79
C TYR A 962 -25.71 24.43 -5.48
N GLY A 963 -25.96 23.37 -4.70
CA GLY A 963 -26.69 23.43 -3.44
C GLY A 963 -28.22 23.63 -3.60
N THR A 964 -28.75 23.42 -4.82
CA THR A 964 -30.17 23.42 -5.11
C THR A 964 -30.67 22.07 -5.63
N PRO A 965 -31.99 21.80 -5.63
CA PRO A 965 -32.55 20.60 -6.29
C PRO A 965 -32.27 20.53 -7.81
N GLN A 966 -31.96 21.66 -8.45
CA GLN A 966 -31.67 21.78 -9.89
C GLN A 966 -30.17 21.59 -10.20
N GLN A 967 -29.34 21.27 -9.22
CA GLN A 967 -27.91 21.08 -9.41
C GLN A 967 -27.61 20.08 -10.52
N LYS A 968 -26.80 20.50 -11.49
CA LYS A 968 -26.22 19.62 -12.50
C LYS A 968 -24.72 19.51 -12.26
N GLN A 969 -24.16 18.34 -12.57
CA GLN A 969 -22.75 18.05 -12.38
C GLN A 969 -22.20 17.36 -13.63
N GLN A 970 -21.01 17.77 -14.05
CA GLN A 970 -20.17 17.04 -15.00
C GLN A 970 -18.75 16.98 -14.47
N GLU A 971 -18.02 15.95 -14.84
CA GLU A 971 -16.63 15.78 -14.42
C GLU A 971 -15.75 15.37 -15.59
N THR A 972 -14.51 15.78 -15.56
CA THR A 972 -13.47 15.34 -16.48
C THR A 972 -12.22 14.95 -15.70
N THR A 973 -11.48 14.00 -16.24
CA THR A 973 -10.16 13.61 -15.73
C THR A 973 -9.14 13.86 -16.82
N VAL A 974 -8.09 14.62 -16.49
CA VAL A 974 -7.02 14.99 -17.40
C VAL A 974 -5.70 14.57 -16.78
N ARG A 975 -4.70 14.21 -17.59
CA ARG A 975 -3.34 13.93 -17.11
C ARG A 975 -2.36 14.93 -17.69
N LEU A 976 -1.54 15.48 -16.82
CA LEU A 976 -0.46 16.40 -17.17
C LEU A 976 0.88 15.74 -16.91
N SER A 977 1.76 15.81 -17.91
CA SER A 977 3.08 15.17 -17.86
C SER A 977 4.22 16.17 -17.61
N ASN A 978 4.01 17.44 -17.92
CA ASN A 978 5.03 18.46 -17.89
C ASN A 978 4.59 19.65 -17.04
N ALA A 979 5.46 20.13 -16.16
CA ALA A 979 5.28 21.42 -15.50
C ALA A 979 5.26 22.56 -16.54
N LYS A 980 4.55 23.66 -16.20
CA LYS A 980 4.31 24.83 -17.05
C LYS A 980 3.39 24.56 -18.25
N GLU A 981 2.50 23.59 -18.13
CA GLU A 981 1.46 23.27 -19.11
C GLU A 981 0.14 23.87 -18.67
N VAL A 982 -0.44 24.78 -19.52
CA VAL A 982 -1.78 25.36 -19.29
C VAL A 982 -2.75 24.71 -20.25
N ILE A 983 -3.82 24.14 -19.71
CA ILE A 983 -4.86 23.49 -20.51
C ILE A 983 -6.24 24.11 -20.25
N GLU A 984 -7.05 24.24 -21.30
CA GLU A 984 -8.48 24.55 -21.15
C GLU A 984 -9.28 23.26 -20.98
N VAL A 985 -9.91 23.08 -19.82
CA VAL A 985 -10.60 21.84 -19.45
C VAL A 985 -12.10 21.87 -19.73
N GLY A 986 -12.65 23.04 -19.90
CA GLY A 986 -14.08 23.19 -20.23
C GLY A 986 -14.58 24.60 -20.07
N THR A 987 -15.89 24.76 -20.33
CA THR A 987 -16.56 26.08 -20.26
C THR A 987 -17.96 25.94 -19.67
N PHE A 988 -18.44 27.03 -19.06
CA PHE A 988 -19.86 27.23 -18.77
C PHE A 988 -20.43 28.26 -19.73
N GLU A 989 -21.68 28.12 -20.10
CA GLU A 989 -22.44 29.11 -20.86
C GLU A 989 -23.78 29.37 -20.18
N PHE A 990 -24.02 30.61 -19.80
CA PHE A 990 -25.21 31.09 -19.14
C PHE A 990 -26.00 32.10 -20.00
#